data_79748243b2a1ab73af1f3d57d4601b15
#
_entry.id   79748243b2a1ab73af1f3d57d4601b15
#
_cell.length_a   1.000
_cell.length_b   1.000
_cell.length_c   1.000
_cell.angle_alpha   90.00
_cell.angle_beta   90.00
_cell.angle_gamma   90.00
#
_symmetry.space_group_name_H-M   'P 1'
#
loop_
_entity.id
_entity.type
_entity.pdbx_description
1 polymer ?
#
loop_
_entity_poly.entity_id
_entity_poly.type
_entity_poly.pdbx_seq_one_letter_code
_entity_poly.pdbx_strand_id
1 'polypeptide(L)'
;MCRKDPGTEQGTDMIGKEAKWISHPEDGKGHPLIPVFKKHFEIKKGLLCARLSISAHGIYHVQINGKEVTDHLFTPGFTSYYHRIQYQEYDITGLLNEGDNEWLTTVGDGWWRWHNNFGYTLALIGTITLQYEAETVVVATDRSFYVATGELLSCDYLKGEVYDSRREPQNWVRAAECHEHTEGTLIPSEGVPVKEHETFEGKPFRDAAGDLVIDFGRNIAGYVSMKFYHTEPGQIIHLRHGEGLDLRGCFSTSNCDLGMDPFQEITYICRGAETEEYKPCFTWFGFRYLLVEGIENADFKAIAIYSDMEETGDFHCSNELINKLVENARWSQKGNFLDVATDCPTREKNAWTGDAAIYCRTSAYFMNVKSFYEKWLKDQSIEQYASGKLGITFPSTSSVHNPEELLEVRKTRPDMALAGPTGEGNIGEDSTGWGDSSVVIPCQLYQMYGDQKILENQYETAKRWVDFSLSCMKEENPLYKDREWYQNGEGDLIYDTRFHYGEWNEPLPPSKEVIELFASGGKPEDFVRHMARYGKPETATACTKYSCDLLAYMADVLGKTEDREFYREKARQLKYAYDRYLISEDGVIQEGHQAAYVRALAYDMVSEEKRPLVISQLKKEIEKADHHLNTGFLSTGLLLPVLCDNGLKEEAYQILEQETAPGWLHPVTMGATAMPENWNGLDQFKDSFNHYSLGAVCQFLFEYVAGIRPLKPGFREFEIRPVIGGSLQWAQGEYETEYGKIISRWQLEGDQVIYHIRVPGAAVCHLCLADGTEKILGGGSYTFKV
;
A
#
# COMPACT_ATOMS: atom_id res chain seq x y z
N MET A 1 -26.46 -19.32 14.90
CA MET A 1 -26.02 -19.41 13.49
C MET A 1 -27.23 -19.36 12.59
N CYS A 2 -27.55 -18.19 12.04
CA CYS A 2 -28.54 -18.08 10.97
C CYS A 2 -28.03 -18.86 9.75
N ARG A 3 -28.76 -19.92 9.32
CA ARG A 3 -28.38 -20.66 8.12
C ARG A 3 -28.51 -19.74 6.91
N LYS A 4 -27.48 -19.62 6.10
CA LYS A 4 -27.60 -19.08 4.73
C LYS A 4 -28.52 -20.00 3.96
N ASP A 5 -29.55 -19.46 3.32
CA ASP A 5 -30.40 -20.20 2.42
C ASP A 5 -29.63 -20.52 1.12
N PRO A 6 -29.43 -21.79 0.73
CA PRO A 6 -28.55 -22.14 -0.40
C PRO A 6 -29.24 -22.03 -1.76
N GLY A 7 -30.11 -21.04 -1.97
CA GLY A 7 -31.00 -21.02 -3.13
C GLY A 7 -31.27 -19.68 -3.82
N THR A 8 -30.44 -18.66 -3.67
CA THR A 8 -30.57 -17.43 -4.45
C THR A 8 -29.21 -16.92 -4.94
N GLU A 9 -28.76 -17.50 -6.04
CA GLU A 9 -27.82 -16.84 -6.95
C GLU A 9 -28.60 -15.77 -7.74
N GLN A 10 -28.64 -14.56 -7.19
CA GLN A 10 -28.77 -13.24 -7.86
C GLN A 10 -28.66 -12.23 -6.74
N GLY A 11 -27.68 -11.31 -6.82
CA GLY A 11 -27.45 -10.25 -5.83
C GLY A 11 -28.73 -9.43 -5.58
N THR A 12 -29.49 -9.83 -4.58
CA THR A 12 -30.52 -8.97 -4.01
C THR A 12 -29.78 -7.96 -3.12
N ASP A 13 -29.96 -6.67 -3.41
CA ASP A 13 -29.54 -5.57 -2.55
C ASP A 13 -29.92 -5.89 -1.09
N MET A 14 -28.93 -6.26 -0.27
CA MET A 14 -29.17 -6.61 1.14
C MET A 14 -29.56 -5.38 1.96
N ILE A 15 -29.15 -4.18 1.52
CA ILE A 15 -29.76 -2.92 1.93
C ILE A 15 -30.96 -2.69 1.01
N GLY A 16 -32.17 -3.03 1.49
CA GLY A 16 -33.40 -3.02 0.69
C GLY A 16 -33.73 -1.65 0.10
N LYS A 17 -34.57 -1.65 -0.94
CA LYS A 17 -35.02 -0.41 -1.64
C LYS A 17 -35.73 0.60 -0.76
N GLU A 18 -36.20 0.19 0.43
CA GLU A 18 -36.81 1.03 1.44
C GLU A 18 -35.81 1.94 2.16
N ALA A 19 -34.52 1.56 2.25
CA ALA A 19 -33.49 2.41 2.84
C ALA A 19 -33.16 3.60 1.93
N LYS A 20 -32.94 4.75 2.54
CA LYS A 20 -32.52 5.99 1.89
C LYS A 20 -31.20 6.45 2.47
N TRP A 21 -30.35 7.03 1.64
CA TRP A 21 -29.24 7.83 2.12
C TRP A 21 -29.78 9.01 2.91
N ILE A 22 -29.36 9.16 4.16
CA ILE A 22 -29.76 10.23 5.06
C ILE A 22 -28.57 11.03 5.55
N SER A 23 -28.75 12.34 5.72
CA SER A 23 -27.71 13.30 6.14
C SER A 23 -28.26 14.30 7.15
N HIS A 24 -27.37 15.06 7.79
CA HIS A 24 -27.78 16.27 8.51
C HIS A 24 -28.24 17.32 7.50
N PRO A 25 -29.41 18.00 7.71
CA PRO A 25 -29.98 18.92 6.70
C PRO A 25 -29.10 20.16 6.45
N GLU A 26 -28.17 20.50 7.35
CA GLU A 26 -27.27 21.65 7.24
C GLU A 26 -25.84 21.25 6.83
N ASP A 27 -25.54 19.94 6.69
CA ASP A 27 -24.22 19.49 6.30
C ASP A 27 -23.98 19.65 4.79
N GLY A 28 -22.76 20.06 4.40
CA GLY A 28 -22.39 20.22 3.00
C GLY A 28 -21.20 21.14 2.75
N LYS A 29 -21.00 21.53 1.50
CA LYS A 29 -19.88 22.38 1.06
C LYS A 29 -19.82 23.70 1.84
N GLY A 30 -18.69 23.95 2.50
CA GLY A 30 -18.45 25.17 3.27
C GLY A 30 -19.07 25.19 4.68
N HIS A 31 -19.79 24.12 5.05
CA HIS A 31 -20.34 23.92 6.39
C HIS A 31 -20.27 22.46 6.81
N PRO A 32 -19.04 21.89 6.99
CA PRO A 32 -18.87 20.50 7.34
C PRO A 32 -19.31 20.24 8.79
N LEU A 33 -20.14 19.21 8.98
CA LEU A 33 -20.60 18.76 10.30
C LEU A 33 -20.22 17.28 10.49
N ILE A 34 -20.08 16.85 11.73
CA ILE A 34 -19.95 15.44 12.10
C ILE A 34 -21.29 14.97 12.65
N PRO A 35 -22.12 14.27 11.84
CA PRO A 35 -23.48 13.89 12.24
C PRO A 35 -23.48 12.65 13.13
N VAL A 36 -24.35 12.70 14.15
CA VAL A 36 -24.75 11.56 14.98
C VAL A 36 -26.20 11.24 14.65
N PHE A 37 -26.45 10.05 14.06
CA PHE A 37 -27.77 9.58 13.70
C PHE A 37 -28.36 8.71 14.79
N LYS A 38 -29.69 8.83 15.05
CA LYS A 38 -30.37 8.09 16.09
C LYS A 38 -31.74 7.61 15.63
N LYS A 39 -32.06 6.35 15.96
CA LYS A 39 -33.39 5.74 15.75
C LYS A 39 -33.76 4.86 16.93
N HIS A 40 -34.97 5.07 17.47
CA HIS A 40 -35.62 4.14 18.36
C HIS A 40 -36.53 3.19 17.57
N PHE A 41 -36.53 1.91 17.96
CA PHE A 41 -37.35 0.87 17.33
C PHE A 41 -37.73 -0.21 18.35
N GLU A 42 -38.89 -0.85 18.13
CA GLU A 42 -39.43 -1.87 19.05
C GLU A 42 -39.14 -3.29 18.58
N ILE A 43 -38.74 -4.15 19.50
CA ILE A 43 -38.59 -5.59 19.32
C ILE A 43 -39.75 -6.32 19.98
N LYS A 44 -40.50 -7.07 19.17
CA LYS A 44 -41.55 -7.95 19.65
C LYS A 44 -40.95 -9.21 20.29
N LYS A 45 -41.73 -9.85 21.17
CA LYS A 45 -41.36 -11.15 21.73
C LYS A 45 -41.22 -12.23 20.62
N GLY A 46 -40.22 -13.09 20.78
CA GLY A 46 -39.97 -14.20 19.86
C GLY A 46 -39.07 -13.84 18.66
N LEU A 47 -38.19 -12.82 18.79
CA LEU A 47 -37.14 -12.57 17.82
C LEU A 47 -36.19 -13.79 17.72
N LEU A 48 -36.01 -14.28 16.49
CA LEU A 48 -35.09 -15.39 16.19
C LEU A 48 -33.68 -14.92 15.89
N CYS A 49 -33.55 -13.92 15.02
CA CYS A 49 -32.28 -13.27 14.74
C CYS A 49 -32.49 -11.86 14.18
N ALA A 50 -31.44 -11.02 14.31
CA ALA A 50 -31.41 -9.68 13.79
C ALA A 50 -30.08 -9.40 13.08
N ARG A 51 -30.16 -8.80 11.90
CA ARG A 51 -28.99 -8.42 11.10
C ARG A 51 -29.03 -6.95 10.75
N LEU A 52 -27.92 -6.26 11.01
CA LEU A 52 -27.66 -4.89 10.53
C LEU A 52 -26.85 -4.95 9.26
N SER A 53 -27.34 -4.33 8.18
CA SER A 53 -26.59 -4.04 6.95
C SER A 53 -26.43 -2.52 6.87
N ILE A 54 -25.18 -2.01 6.76
CA ILE A 54 -24.89 -0.59 6.95
C ILE A 54 -23.73 -0.14 6.06
N SER A 55 -23.82 1.11 5.56
CA SER A 55 -22.76 1.82 4.84
C SER A 55 -22.83 3.32 5.12
N ALA A 56 -21.81 4.06 4.70
CA ALA A 56 -21.75 5.51 4.84
C ALA A 56 -21.03 6.19 3.68
N HIS A 57 -21.39 7.42 3.41
CA HIS A 57 -20.51 8.42 2.79
C HIS A 57 -19.64 9.03 3.88
N GLY A 58 -18.45 8.55 4.04
CA GLY A 58 -17.57 8.72 5.18
C GLY A 58 -17.23 7.40 5.83
N ILE A 59 -16.79 7.43 7.07
CA ILE A 59 -16.58 6.24 7.92
C ILE A 59 -17.54 6.30 9.11
N TYR A 60 -18.04 5.14 9.54
CA TYR A 60 -19.05 5.09 10.59
C TYR A 60 -18.58 4.34 11.82
N HIS A 61 -19.11 4.77 12.96
CA HIS A 61 -19.04 4.12 14.25
C HIS A 61 -20.46 3.86 14.75
N VAL A 62 -20.83 2.58 14.93
CA VAL A 62 -22.23 2.17 15.17
C VAL A 62 -22.40 1.44 16.50
N GLN A 63 -23.43 1.85 17.24
CA GLN A 63 -23.81 1.25 18.52
C GLN A 63 -25.29 0.83 18.51
N ILE A 64 -25.58 -0.25 19.21
CA ILE A 64 -26.95 -0.70 19.54
C ILE A 64 -27.06 -0.73 21.07
N ASN A 65 -28.01 0.03 21.62
CA ASN A 65 -28.21 0.13 23.07
C ASN A 65 -26.92 0.53 23.84
N GLY A 66 -26.12 1.43 23.26
CA GLY A 66 -24.86 1.91 23.82
C GLY A 66 -23.71 0.89 23.77
N LYS A 67 -23.86 -0.23 23.04
CA LYS A 67 -22.81 -1.24 22.86
C LYS A 67 -22.30 -1.22 21.43
N GLU A 68 -20.98 -1.32 21.28
CA GLU A 68 -20.34 -1.45 19.99
C GLU A 68 -20.83 -2.67 19.22
N VAL A 69 -21.11 -2.49 17.93
CA VAL A 69 -21.58 -3.57 17.04
C VAL A 69 -20.40 -4.39 16.51
N THR A 70 -19.23 -3.80 16.33
CA THR A 70 -18.07 -4.41 15.67
C THR A 70 -16.76 -3.86 16.22
N ASP A 71 -15.68 -4.64 16.04
CA ASP A 71 -14.28 -4.23 16.23
C ASP A 71 -13.60 -3.77 14.92
N HIS A 72 -14.33 -3.74 13.81
CA HIS A 72 -13.80 -3.26 12.53
C HIS A 72 -13.68 -1.73 12.55
N LEU A 73 -12.54 -1.24 12.07
CA LEU A 73 -12.23 0.18 12.00
C LEU A 73 -12.41 0.71 10.56
N PHE A 74 -12.71 2.00 10.45
CA PHE A 74 -12.79 2.76 9.18
C PHE A 74 -13.76 2.17 8.13
N THR A 75 -14.78 1.45 8.59
CA THR A 75 -15.84 0.97 7.71
C THR A 75 -16.65 2.14 7.12
N PRO A 76 -17.12 2.05 5.86
CA PRO A 76 -17.25 0.88 5.02
C PRO A 76 -15.96 0.47 4.28
N GLY A 77 -14.85 1.20 4.42
CA GLY A 77 -13.59 0.98 3.74
C GLY A 77 -13.43 1.86 2.49
N PHE A 78 -12.22 1.85 1.92
CA PHE A 78 -11.85 2.67 0.77
C PHE A 78 -12.00 1.90 -0.53
N THR A 79 -12.97 2.30 -1.36
CA THR A 79 -13.22 1.81 -2.71
C THR A 79 -13.45 2.98 -3.65
N SER A 80 -13.57 2.73 -4.93
CA SER A 80 -13.94 3.72 -5.93
C SER A 80 -15.39 4.19 -5.72
N TYR A 81 -15.60 5.15 -4.83
CA TYR A 81 -16.92 5.54 -4.32
C TYR A 81 -17.92 5.98 -5.39
N TYR A 82 -17.47 6.54 -6.52
CA TYR A 82 -18.36 6.86 -7.64
C TYR A 82 -18.91 5.64 -8.37
N HIS A 83 -18.27 4.47 -8.20
CA HIS A 83 -18.64 3.23 -8.88
C HIS A 83 -19.20 2.18 -7.93
N ARG A 84 -18.54 2.00 -6.77
CA ARG A 84 -18.91 0.99 -5.79
C ARG A 84 -18.62 1.43 -4.36
N ILE A 85 -19.57 1.16 -3.48
CA ILE A 85 -19.47 1.46 -2.05
C ILE A 85 -19.74 0.16 -1.29
N GLN A 86 -18.86 -0.21 -0.39
CA GLN A 86 -19.02 -1.39 0.43
C GLN A 86 -20.09 -1.18 1.50
N TYR A 87 -20.82 -2.23 1.86
CA TYR A 87 -21.62 -2.31 3.07
C TYR A 87 -21.20 -3.51 3.91
N GLN A 88 -21.31 -3.39 5.22
CA GLN A 88 -21.03 -4.46 6.16
C GLN A 88 -22.33 -5.07 6.69
N GLU A 89 -22.24 -6.34 7.09
CA GLU A 89 -23.33 -7.07 7.73
C GLU A 89 -22.91 -7.58 9.11
N TYR A 90 -23.73 -7.28 10.11
CA TYR A 90 -23.47 -7.66 11.49
C TYR A 90 -24.66 -8.41 12.10
N ASP A 91 -24.42 -9.51 12.82
CA ASP A 91 -25.41 -10.14 13.67
C ASP A 91 -25.51 -9.35 14.98
N ILE A 92 -26.62 -8.65 15.16
CA ILE A 92 -26.90 -7.82 16.34
C ILE A 92 -27.89 -8.45 17.31
N THR A 93 -28.26 -9.73 17.11
CA THR A 93 -29.27 -10.43 17.91
C THR A 93 -29.00 -10.34 19.40
N GLY A 94 -27.74 -10.51 19.81
CA GLY A 94 -27.31 -10.47 21.21
C GLY A 94 -27.25 -9.07 21.83
N LEU A 95 -27.41 -8.01 21.03
CA LEU A 95 -27.41 -6.61 21.48
C LEU A 95 -28.81 -6.06 21.74
N LEU A 96 -29.86 -6.79 21.33
CA LEU A 96 -31.24 -6.34 21.37
C LEU A 96 -31.99 -6.84 22.60
N ASN A 97 -32.95 -6.04 23.06
CA ASN A 97 -33.87 -6.35 24.16
C ASN A 97 -35.30 -6.41 23.63
N GLU A 98 -36.21 -7.17 24.27
CA GLU A 98 -37.67 -7.02 24.02
C GLU A 98 -38.09 -5.58 24.39
N GLY A 99 -38.92 -4.95 23.57
CA GLY A 99 -39.36 -3.57 23.71
C GLY A 99 -38.48 -2.57 22.97
N ASP A 100 -38.28 -1.39 23.59
CA ASP A 100 -37.53 -0.28 22.96
C ASP A 100 -36.04 -0.54 22.86
N ASN A 101 -35.47 -0.23 21.70
CA ASN A 101 -34.04 -0.32 21.40
C ASN A 101 -33.59 0.94 20.68
N GLU A 102 -32.30 1.27 20.83
CA GLU A 102 -31.69 2.42 20.19
C GLU A 102 -30.60 1.99 19.22
N TRP A 103 -30.67 2.52 17.99
CA TRP A 103 -29.61 2.51 17.00
C TRP A 103 -28.97 3.89 16.95
N LEU A 104 -27.67 3.99 17.28
CA LEU A 104 -26.86 5.21 17.24
C LEU A 104 -25.70 5.02 16.27
N THR A 105 -25.44 6.01 15.41
CA THR A 105 -24.30 5.96 14.47
C THR A 105 -23.73 7.35 14.30
N THR A 106 -22.41 7.48 14.55
CA THR A 106 -21.63 8.67 14.18
C THR A 106 -20.97 8.42 12.84
N VAL A 107 -20.97 9.42 11.96
CA VAL A 107 -20.29 9.36 10.66
C VAL A 107 -19.23 10.45 10.61
N GLY A 108 -17.98 10.07 10.33
CA GLY A 108 -16.82 10.96 10.18
C GLY A 108 -16.32 11.03 8.75
N ASP A 109 -15.38 11.94 8.51
CA ASP A 109 -14.90 12.28 7.16
C ASP A 109 -14.32 11.08 6.38
N GLY A 110 -13.40 10.33 7.00
CA GLY A 110 -12.71 9.24 6.35
C GLY A 110 -12.10 9.65 4.99
N TRP A 111 -12.15 8.72 4.04
CA TRP A 111 -11.73 8.99 2.67
C TRP A 111 -12.71 9.86 1.88
N TRP A 112 -13.97 9.97 2.31
CA TRP A 112 -15.02 10.69 1.60
C TRP A 112 -14.77 12.19 1.50
N ARG A 113 -14.43 12.83 2.62
CA ARG A 113 -14.09 14.27 2.70
C ARG A 113 -12.59 14.53 2.75
N TRP A 114 -11.78 13.60 2.32
CA TRP A 114 -10.33 13.75 2.32
C TRP A 114 -9.88 14.82 1.31
N HIS A 115 -8.61 15.23 1.30
CA HIS A 115 -8.11 16.40 0.56
C HIS A 115 -8.45 16.42 -0.95
N ASN A 116 -8.78 15.30 -1.56
CA ASN A 116 -9.27 15.19 -2.92
C ASN A 116 -10.78 14.91 -3.03
N ASN A 117 -11.52 15.15 -1.99
CA ASN A 117 -12.98 15.06 -1.81
C ASN A 117 -13.77 14.27 -2.86
N PHE A 118 -14.29 13.11 -2.46
CA PHE A 118 -15.32 12.41 -3.22
C PHE A 118 -16.71 13.08 -3.06
N GLY A 119 -16.93 13.75 -1.92
CA GLY A 119 -18.15 14.50 -1.64
C GLY A 119 -18.00 15.43 -0.45
N TYR A 120 -19.05 16.21 -0.19
CA TYR A 120 -19.08 17.24 0.87
C TYR A 120 -20.03 16.91 1.99
N THR A 121 -21.03 16.02 1.74
CA THR A 121 -22.07 15.66 2.71
C THR A 121 -21.81 14.27 3.26
N LEU A 122 -21.71 14.14 4.58
CA LEU A 122 -21.68 12.84 5.25
C LEU A 122 -23.07 12.24 5.30
N ALA A 123 -23.20 10.98 4.93
CA ALA A 123 -24.50 10.32 4.89
C ALA A 123 -24.43 8.87 5.40
N LEU A 124 -25.56 8.39 5.87
CA LEU A 124 -25.77 7.04 6.37
C LEU A 124 -26.82 6.31 5.52
N ILE A 125 -26.58 5.04 5.23
CA ILE A 125 -27.60 4.13 4.71
C ILE A 125 -27.54 2.78 5.43
N GLY A 126 -28.66 2.18 5.76
CA GLY A 126 -28.68 0.84 6.34
C GLY A 126 -30.07 0.31 6.65
N THR A 127 -30.11 -0.98 6.98
CA THR A 127 -31.30 -1.69 7.42
C THR A 127 -30.99 -2.61 8.59
N ILE A 128 -31.93 -2.69 9.55
CA ILE A 128 -31.97 -3.79 10.53
C ILE A 128 -33.09 -4.74 10.08
N THR A 129 -32.74 -5.98 9.74
CA THR A 129 -33.69 -7.05 9.41
C THR A 129 -33.92 -7.89 10.65
N LEU A 130 -35.16 -7.92 11.13
CA LEU A 130 -35.62 -8.64 12.30
C LEU A 130 -36.44 -9.87 11.85
N GLN A 131 -35.92 -11.07 12.12
CA GLN A 131 -36.55 -12.33 11.74
C GLN A 131 -37.34 -12.91 12.91
N TYR A 132 -38.64 -13.09 12.72
CA TYR A 132 -39.55 -13.81 13.61
C TYR A 132 -40.03 -15.11 12.93
N GLU A 133 -40.70 -15.98 13.67
CA GLU A 133 -41.23 -17.25 13.11
C GLU A 133 -42.22 -17.03 11.95
N ALA A 134 -43.09 -16.02 12.06
CA ALA A 134 -44.17 -15.76 11.12
C ALA A 134 -43.96 -14.54 10.21
N GLU A 135 -42.99 -13.66 10.50
CA GLU A 135 -42.78 -12.41 9.77
C GLU A 135 -41.33 -11.99 9.77
N THR A 136 -40.95 -11.18 8.78
CA THR A 136 -39.71 -10.40 8.77
C THR A 136 -40.07 -8.91 8.85
N VAL A 137 -39.44 -8.18 9.78
CA VAL A 137 -39.65 -6.74 9.95
C VAL A 137 -38.32 -6.04 9.60
N VAL A 138 -38.40 -4.95 8.82
CA VAL A 138 -37.23 -4.14 8.43
C VAL A 138 -37.36 -2.76 9.04
N VAL A 139 -36.26 -2.32 9.70
CA VAL A 139 -36.07 -0.93 10.15
C VAL A 139 -35.02 -0.34 9.21
N ALA A 140 -35.43 0.60 8.35
CA ALA A 140 -34.56 1.20 7.33
C ALA A 140 -34.22 2.66 7.67
N THR A 141 -33.08 3.13 7.17
CA THR A 141 -32.76 4.57 7.21
C THR A 141 -33.72 5.35 6.34
N ASP A 142 -34.33 6.36 6.94
CA ASP A 142 -35.27 7.28 6.30
C ASP A 142 -35.39 8.59 7.10
N ARG A 143 -36.27 9.47 6.70
CA ARG A 143 -36.55 10.76 7.38
C ARG A 143 -37.12 10.60 8.80
N SER A 144 -37.40 9.41 9.27
CA SER A 144 -37.83 9.17 10.65
C SER A 144 -36.66 9.11 11.65
N PHE A 145 -35.43 9.03 11.16
CA PHE A 145 -34.24 9.19 11.99
C PHE A 145 -34.12 10.60 12.50
N TYR A 146 -33.51 10.74 13.66
CA TYR A 146 -33.03 12.01 14.19
C TYR A 146 -31.53 12.13 13.95
N VAL A 147 -31.05 13.34 13.77
CA VAL A 147 -29.64 13.65 13.61
C VAL A 147 -29.27 14.88 14.42
N ALA A 148 -28.07 14.89 14.99
CA ALA A 148 -27.50 16.00 15.77
C ALA A 148 -25.97 16.04 15.51
N THR A 149 -25.30 17.05 16.12
CA THR A 149 -23.84 17.07 16.29
C THR A 149 -23.50 16.82 17.74
N GLY A 150 -22.41 16.15 18.02
CA GLY A 150 -21.99 15.75 19.39
C GLY A 150 -20.63 16.28 19.81
N GLU A 151 -19.90 15.46 20.49
CA GLU A 151 -18.61 15.75 21.11
C GLU A 151 -17.49 15.89 20.07
N LEU A 152 -17.53 15.10 18.99
CA LEU A 152 -16.56 15.18 17.89
C LEU A 152 -16.88 16.38 17.01
N LEU A 153 -16.01 17.38 17.03
CA LEU A 153 -16.21 18.65 16.32
C LEU A 153 -15.68 18.60 14.90
N SER A 154 -14.57 17.90 14.70
CA SER A 154 -13.97 17.65 13.39
C SER A 154 -13.11 16.39 13.44
N CYS A 155 -12.93 15.75 12.29
CA CYS A 155 -11.98 14.66 12.09
C CYS A 155 -11.41 14.74 10.67
N ASP A 156 -10.15 14.35 10.52
CA ASP A 156 -9.43 14.35 9.25
C ASP A 156 -8.25 13.39 9.35
N TYR A 157 -7.96 12.63 8.32
CA TYR A 157 -6.87 11.65 8.36
C TYR A 157 -5.46 12.27 8.45
N LEU A 158 -5.27 13.51 8.00
CA LEU A 158 -3.98 14.18 8.07
C LEU A 158 -3.89 15.13 9.26
N LYS A 159 -4.99 15.88 9.55
CA LYS A 159 -4.99 16.88 10.61
C LYS A 159 -5.26 16.27 11.98
N GLY A 160 -6.16 15.28 12.04
CA GLY A 160 -6.56 14.61 13.28
C GLY A 160 -7.97 14.93 13.74
N GLU A 161 -8.21 14.92 15.05
CA GLU A 161 -9.53 15.09 15.66
C GLU A 161 -9.57 16.24 16.65
N VAL A 162 -10.71 16.94 16.70
CA VAL A 162 -11.05 17.89 17.77
C VAL A 162 -12.26 17.33 18.52
N TYR A 163 -12.08 17.03 19.80
CA TYR A 163 -13.09 16.42 20.67
C TYR A 163 -13.36 17.28 21.89
N ASP A 164 -14.61 17.65 22.12
CA ASP A 164 -15.05 18.43 23.30
C ASP A 164 -15.91 17.56 24.23
N SER A 165 -15.30 17.00 25.26
CA SER A 165 -15.94 16.06 26.18
C SER A 165 -17.02 16.71 27.10
N ARG A 166 -17.19 18.02 27.02
CA ARG A 166 -18.27 18.77 27.73
C ARG A 166 -19.58 18.71 26.96
N ARG A 167 -19.54 18.32 25.68
CA ARG A 167 -20.72 18.27 24.80
C ARG A 167 -21.35 16.90 24.85
N GLU A 168 -22.62 16.88 24.48
CA GLU A 168 -23.42 15.68 24.21
C GLU A 168 -24.25 15.96 22.96
N PRO A 169 -24.65 14.95 22.19
CA PRO A 169 -25.54 15.15 21.04
C PRO A 169 -26.85 15.80 21.46
N GLN A 170 -27.11 17.00 20.97
CA GLN A 170 -28.26 17.81 21.33
C GLN A 170 -28.85 18.53 20.12
N ASN A 171 -30.01 19.20 20.31
CA ASN A 171 -30.73 19.89 19.22
C ASN A 171 -31.08 18.93 18.06
N TRP A 172 -31.56 17.75 18.41
CA TRP A 172 -31.96 16.72 17.46
C TRP A 172 -33.00 17.21 16.46
N VAL A 173 -32.69 17.12 15.17
CA VAL A 173 -33.59 17.42 14.05
C VAL A 173 -33.90 16.15 13.27
N ARG A 174 -34.86 16.19 12.36
CA ARG A 174 -35.13 15.07 11.44
C ARG A 174 -34.04 15.03 10.38
N ALA A 175 -33.55 13.84 10.09
CA ALA A 175 -32.62 13.62 9.00
C ALA A 175 -33.27 14.01 7.66
N ALA A 176 -32.45 14.52 6.74
CA ALA A 176 -32.80 14.78 5.35
C ALA A 176 -32.38 13.61 4.46
N GLU A 177 -33.04 13.41 3.33
CA GLU A 177 -32.52 12.51 2.29
C GLU A 177 -31.29 13.16 1.64
N CYS A 178 -30.21 12.41 1.50
CA CYS A 178 -29.01 12.83 0.78
C CYS A 178 -29.12 12.36 -0.68
N HIS A 179 -28.76 13.24 -1.61
CA HIS A 179 -28.75 12.96 -3.04
C HIS A 179 -27.39 13.18 -3.67
N GLU A 180 -26.35 13.48 -2.86
CA GLU A 180 -25.01 13.68 -3.33
C GLU A 180 -24.32 12.33 -3.59
N HIS A 181 -23.90 12.10 -4.84
CA HIS A 181 -23.11 10.94 -5.27
C HIS A 181 -23.69 9.58 -4.81
N THR A 182 -24.98 9.38 -4.98
CA THR A 182 -25.70 8.15 -4.60
C THR A 182 -25.75 7.10 -5.72
N GLU A 183 -25.03 7.30 -6.80
CA GLU A 183 -25.00 6.45 -7.99
C GLU A 183 -24.14 5.20 -7.81
N GLY A 184 -23.19 5.23 -6.89
CA GLY A 184 -22.30 4.09 -6.60
C GLY A 184 -23.10 2.86 -6.17
N THR A 185 -22.79 1.71 -6.80
CA THR A 185 -23.44 0.43 -6.45
C THR A 185 -23.00 -0.02 -5.06
N LEU A 186 -23.97 -0.29 -4.18
CA LEU A 186 -23.69 -0.93 -2.89
C LEU A 186 -23.32 -2.39 -3.11
N ILE A 187 -22.16 -2.78 -2.59
CA ILE A 187 -21.61 -4.14 -2.68
C ILE A 187 -21.32 -4.70 -1.29
N PRO A 188 -21.43 -6.02 -1.08
CA PRO A 188 -20.94 -6.64 0.16
C PRO A 188 -19.47 -6.31 0.39
N SER A 189 -19.08 -6.18 1.67
CA SER A 189 -17.68 -5.94 2.05
C SER A 189 -16.75 -7.01 1.48
N GLU A 190 -15.67 -6.57 0.89
CA GLU A 190 -14.60 -7.37 0.30
C GLU A 190 -13.26 -7.05 1.00
N GLY A 191 -12.26 -7.89 0.77
CA GLY A 191 -10.93 -7.68 1.35
C GLY A 191 -10.84 -8.09 2.82
N VAL A 192 -9.99 -7.40 3.56
CA VAL A 192 -9.64 -7.73 4.95
C VAL A 192 -9.94 -6.53 5.85
N PRO A 193 -10.73 -6.69 6.94
CA PRO A 193 -11.06 -5.59 7.82
C PRO A 193 -9.83 -5.04 8.54
N VAL A 194 -9.81 -3.73 8.77
CA VAL A 194 -8.83 -3.08 9.65
C VAL A 194 -9.24 -3.28 11.09
N LYS A 195 -8.28 -3.63 11.96
CA LYS A 195 -8.48 -3.84 13.40
C LYS A 195 -7.37 -3.26 14.25
N GLU A 196 -7.62 -3.18 15.56
CA GLU A 196 -6.58 -2.97 16.57
C GLU A 196 -5.77 -4.26 16.77
N HIS A 197 -4.46 -4.11 16.94
CA HIS A 197 -3.53 -5.21 17.16
C HIS A 197 -2.63 -4.95 18.37
N GLU A 198 -1.33 -4.75 18.19
CA GLU A 198 -0.38 -4.61 19.28
C GLU A 198 -0.53 -3.28 20.01
N THR A 199 -0.27 -3.29 21.32
CA THR A 199 -0.29 -2.10 22.18
C THR A 199 1.10 -1.84 22.73
N PHE A 200 1.52 -0.58 22.72
CA PHE A 200 2.83 -0.13 23.19
C PHE A 200 2.67 0.87 24.34
N GLU A 201 3.31 0.59 25.46
CA GLU A 201 3.33 1.50 26.62
C GLU A 201 4.23 2.70 26.36
N GLY A 202 3.73 3.89 26.64
CA GLY A 202 4.46 5.14 26.46
C GLY A 202 5.52 5.37 27.54
N LYS A 203 6.72 5.80 27.14
CA LYS A 203 7.82 6.20 28.05
C LYS A 203 8.02 7.71 27.99
N PRO A 204 7.64 8.46 29.03
CA PRO A 204 7.78 9.91 29.02
C PRO A 204 9.24 10.33 29.19
N PHE A 205 9.62 11.40 28.47
CA PHE A 205 10.89 12.09 28.63
C PHE A 205 10.75 13.57 28.26
N ARG A 206 11.77 14.37 28.56
CA ARG A 206 11.87 15.74 28.05
C ARG A 206 12.84 15.77 26.89
N ASP A 207 12.39 16.31 25.76
CA ASP A 207 13.23 16.48 24.59
C ASP A 207 14.28 17.62 24.77
N ALA A 208 15.07 17.91 23.72
CA ALA A 208 16.10 18.94 23.82
C ALA A 208 15.55 20.38 23.94
N ALA A 209 14.28 20.62 23.60
CA ALA A 209 13.59 21.89 23.83
C ALA A 209 12.97 21.97 25.25
N GLY A 210 12.89 20.84 25.97
CA GLY A 210 12.28 20.74 27.29
C GLY A 210 10.80 20.30 27.24
N ASP A 211 10.27 19.99 26.08
CA ASP A 211 8.90 19.58 25.87
C ASP A 211 8.64 18.15 26.35
N LEU A 212 7.42 17.87 26.84
CA LEU A 212 7.02 16.53 27.26
C LEU A 212 6.75 15.68 26.01
N VAL A 213 7.55 14.64 25.83
CA VAL A 213 7.43 13.70 24.71
C VAL A 213 7.31 12.28 25.26
N ILE A 214 6.47 11.48 24.63
CA ILE A 214 6.30 10.05 24.94
C ILE A 214 6.92 9.24 23.81
N ASP A 215 7.86 8.34 24.09
CA ASP A 215 8.41 7.36 23.14
C ASP A 215 7.71 6.01 23.32
N PHE A 216 7.08 5.50 22.27
CA PHE A 216 6.46 4.18 22.25
C PHE A 216 7.41 3.07 21.78
N GLY A 217 8.64 3.43 21.40
CA GLY A 217 9.68 2.48 21.02
C GLY A 217 9.56 1.88 19.63
N ARG A 218 8.47 2.17 18.90
CA ARG A 218 8.22 1.67 17.54
C ARG A 218 7.46 2.69 16.70
N ASN A 219 7.87 2.84 15.43
CA ASN A 219 7.09 3.57 14.44
C ASN A 219 5.97 2.66 13.91
N ILE A 220 4.73 3.09 14.10
CA ILE A 220 3.51 2.35 13.76
C ILE A 220 2.52 3.22 12.99
N ALA A 221 1.56 2.60 12.33
CA ALA A 221 0.29 3.24 12.01
C ALA A 221 -0.72 2.94 13.11
N GLY A 222 -1.42 3.95 13.58
CA GLY A 222 -2.38 3.79 14.67
C GLY A 222 -2.77 5.09 15.35
N TYR A 223 -3.14 4.97 16.57
CA TYR A 223 -3.51 6.10 17.43
C TYR A 223 -3.16 5.83 18.90
N VAL A 224 -3.27 6.85 19.72
CA VAL A 224 -2.99 6.77 21.15
C VAL A 224 -4.31 6.67 21.93
N SER A 225 -4.45 5.65 22.78
CA SER A 225 -5.43 5.64 23.87
C SER A 225 -4.84 6.41 25.05
N MET A 226 -5.63 7.30 25.64
CA MET A 226 -5.19 8.24 26.64
C MET A 226 -6.10 8.27 27.86
N LYS A 227 -5.48 8.49 29.01
CA LYS A 227 -6.16 8.63 30.29
C LYS A 227 -5.58 9.84 31.02
N PHE A 228 -6.42 10.84 31.27
CA PHE A 228 -6.07 12.10 31.92
C PHE A 228 -6.55 12.09 33.36
N TYR A 229 -5.79 12.69 34.25
CA TYR A 229 -6.11 12.76 35.68
C TYR A 229 -6.20 14.20 36.14
N HIS A 230 -7.22 14.49 37.02
CA HIS A 230 -7.47 15.77 37.66
C HIS A 230 -7.55 16.93 36.66
N THR A 231 -8.36 16.79 35.64
CA THR A 231 -8.56 17.80 34.61
C THR A 231 -9.42 18.96 35.10
N GLU A 232 -9.29 20.13 34.48
CA GLU A 232 -10.15 21.29 34.73
C GLU A 232 -11.18 21.46 33.60
N PRO A 233 -12.41 21.96 33.89
CA PRO A 233 -13.42 22.23 32.86
C PRO A 233 -12.91 23.23 31.80
N GLY A 234 -12.86 22.82 30.54
CA GLY A 234 -12.37 23.64 29.43
C GLY A 234 -10.85 23.65 29.26
N GLN A 235 -10.09 22.87 30.05
CA GLN A 235 -8.67 22.63 29.80
C GLN A 235 -8.50 22.01 28.43
N ILE A 236 -7.55 22.54 27.64
CA ILE A 236 -7.27 22.07 26.29
C ILE A 236 -5.95 21.28 26.33
N ILE A 237 -6.00 20.10 25.79
CA ILE A 237 -4.84 19.21 25.63
C ILE A 237 -4.57 19.03 24.13
N HIS A 238 -3.33 19.29 23.71
CA HIS A 238 -2.86 19.04 22.36
C HIS A 238 -1.90 17.87 22.36
N LEU A 239 -2.13 16.91 21.47
CA LEU A 239 -1.36 15.67 21.34
C LEU A 239 -0.95 15.53 19.89
N ARG A 240 0.30 15.86 19.56
CA ARG A 240 0.83 15.79 18.20
C ARG A 240 1.67 14.53 18.02
N HIS A 241 1.37 13.77 16.98
CA HIS A 241 2.05 12.51 16.66
C HIS A 241 3.16 12.76 15.65
N GLY A 242 4.34 12.14 15.84
CA GLY A 242 5.49 12.27 14.94
C GLY A 242 6.36 11.02 14.87
N GLU A 243 7.09 10.86 13.77
CA GLU A 243 7.91 9.68 13.50
C GLU A 243 9.27 9.74 14.20
N GLY A 244 9.80 10.92 14.49
CA GLY A 244 11.16 11.07 15.00
C GLY A 244 11.41 12.34 15.78
N LEU A 245 12.65 12.44 16.25
CA LEU A 245 13.24 13.68 16.77
C LEU A 245 14.12 14.27 15.68
N ASP A 246 14.14 15.60 15.57
CA ASP A 246 15.02 16.28 14.62
C ASP A 246 16.51 16.10 14.99
N LEU A 247 17.40 16.57 14.14
CA LEU A 247 18.86 16.43 14.34
C LEU A 247 19.39 17.13 15.61
N ARG A 248 18.57 17.95 16.27
CA ARG A 248 18.87 18.59 17.57
C ARG A 248 18.33 17.79 18.74
N GLY A 249 17.56 16.74 18.49
CA GLY A 249 16.87 15.92 19.49
C GLY A 249 15.57 16.52 19.99
N CYS A 250 14.93 17.41 19.21
CA CYS A 250 13.62 17.98 19.51
C CYS A 250 12.53 17.22 18.73
N PHE A 251 11.32 17.10 19.32
CA PHE A 251 10.17 16.61 18.61
C PHE A 251 9.89 17.48 17.38
N SER A 252 9.64 16.84 16.25
CA SER A 252 9.31 17.54 15.00
C SER A 252 8.55 16.64 14.05
N THR A 253 7.66 17.24 13.25
CA THR A 253 6.96 16.61 12.13
C THR A 253 7.45 17.11 10.78
N SER A 254 8.45 18.01 10.76
CA SER A 254 8.91 18.67 9.53
C SER A 254 9.52 17.73 8.48
N ASN A 255 9.78 16.47 8.82
CA ASN A 255 10.15 15.44 7.86
C ASN A 255 8.96 15.04 6.95
N CYS A 256 7.71 15.23 7.40
CA CYS A 256 6.54 14.72 6.69
C CYS A 256 5.30 15.63 6.69
N ASP A 257 5.28 16.79 7.37
CA ASP A 257 4.06 17.60 7.52
C ASP A 257 3.73 18.49 6.28
N LEU A 258 4.66 18.65 5.36
CA LEU A 258 4.54 19.52 4.18
C LEU A 258 4.07 20.97 4.52
N GLY A 259 4.33 21.43 5.74
CA GLY A 259 3.92 22.74 6.24
C GLY A 259 2.44 22.85 6.64
N MET A 260 1.76 21.72 6.86
CA MET A 260 0.41 21.69 7.41
C MET A 260 0.41 21.98 8.91
N ASP A 261 -0.59 22.75 9.38
CA ASP A 261 -0.84 23.01 10.78
C ASP A 261 -2.36 23.19 11.00
N PRO A 262 -3.03 22.38 11.84
CA PRO A 262 -2.50 21.20 12.55
C PRO A 262 -2.15 20.03 11.62
N PHE A 263 -1.22 19.16 12.06
CA PHE A 263 -0.85 17.93 11.40
C PHE A 263 -0.70 16.80 12.41
N GLN A 264 -1.40 15.69 12.19
CA GLN A 264 -1.43 14.51 13.07
C GLN A 264 -1.69 14.85 14.55
N GLU A 265 -2.67 15.73 14.81
CA GLU A 265 -2.95 16.27 16.16
C GLU A 265 -4.33 15.86 16.68
N ILE A 266 -4.38 15.47 17.94
CA ILE A 266 -5.63 15.38 18.72
C ILE A 266 -5.73 16.60 19.62
N THR A 267 -6.81 17.35 19.47
CA THR A 267 -7.19 18.41 20.41
C THR A 267 -8.34 17.91 21.28
N TYR A 268 -8.09 17.71 22.57
CA TYR A 268 -9.08 17.27 23.55
C TYR A 268 -9.44 18.40 24.50
N ILE A 269 -10.74 18.72 24.62
CA ILE A 269 -11.27 19.73 25.54
C ILE A 269 -11.93 19.02 26.72
N CYS A 270 -11.33 19.14 27.89
CA CYS A 270 -11.72 18.43 29.10
C CYS A 270 -13.05 18.94 29.68
N ARG A 271 -13.87 18.04 30.22
CA ARG A 271 -15.09 18.39 30.98
C ARG A 271 -14.79 18.75 32.44
N GLY A 272 -13.60 18.39 32.94
CA GLY A 272 -13.21 18.60 34.32
C GLY A 272 -13.65 17.46 35.22
N ALA A 273 -12.91 16.38 35.24
CA ALA A 273 -13.19 15.20 36.05
C ALA A 273 -11.92 14.67 36.72
N GLU A 274 -12.10 13.84 37.76
CA GLU A 274 -11.00 13.11 38.40
C GLU A 274 -10.25 12.25 37.42
N THR A 275 -10.97 11.65 36.46
CA THR A 275 -10.41 10.85 35.38
C THR A 275 -11.22 11.04 34.09
N GLU A 276 -10.55 11.26 32.99
CA GLU A 276 -11.13 11.26 31.64
C GLU A 276 -10.34 10.28 30.74
N GLU A 277 -11.05 9.55 29.89
CA GLU A 277 -10.45 8.62 28.95
C GLU A 277 -10.91 8.97 27.54
N TYR A 278 -10.00 8.86 26.58
CA TYR A 278 -10.31 9.06 25.18
C TYR A 278 -9.48 8.14 24.28
N LYS A 279 -10.08 7.69 23.19
CA LYS A 279 -9.46 6.93 22.11
C LYS A 279 -10.07 7.40 20.79
N PRO A 280 -9.28 7.93 19.83
CA PRO A 280 -9.78 8.33 18.51
C PRO A 280 -10.43 7.16 17.77
N CYS A 281 -11.45 7.44 16.96
CA CYS A 281 -12.16 6.44 16.17
C CYS A 281 -12.24 6.80 14.67
N PHE A 282 -11.95 8.05 14.30
CA PHE A 282 -12.16 8.58 12.96
C PHE A 282 -10.89 9.07 12.29
N THR A 283 -9.73 8.83 12.90
CA THR A 283 -8.41 9.15 12.37
C THR A 283 -7.37 8.12 12.76
N TRP A 284 -6.21 8.17 12.13
CA TRP A 284 -5.02 7.36 12.43
C TRP A 284 -3.76 8.09 11.95
N PHE A 285 -2.62 7.78 12.56
CA PHE A 285 -1.36 8.48 12.34
C PHE A 285 -0.21 7.51 12.14
N GLY A 286 0.83 7.97 11.42
CA GLY A 286 2.15 7.33 11.41
C GLY A 286 3.02 7.98 12.48
N PHE A 287 3.48 7.21 13.50
CA PHE A 287 4.23 7.80 14.59
C PHE A 287 4.99 6.79 15.44
N ARG A 288 6.03 7.30 16.11
CA ARG A 288 6.70 6.66 17.25
C ARG A 288 6.61 7.52 18.49
N TYR A 289 6.55 8.85 18.33
CA TYR A 289 6.60 9.82 19.40
C TYR A 289 5.28 10.60 19.48
N LEU A 290 4.96 11.03 20.71
CA LEU A 290 3.81 11.90 20.99
C LEU A 290 4.30 13.12 21.76
N LEU A 291 4.15 14.31 21.19
CA LEU A 291 4.28 15.59 21.90
C LEU A 291 3.02 15.84 22.70
N VAL A 292 3.17 16.16 23.99
CA VAL A 292 2.05 16.40 24.93
C VAL A 292 2.09 17.84 25.44
N GLU A 293 1.01 18.57 25.19
CA GLU A 293 0.82 19.94 25.70
C GLU A 293 -0.48 20.05 26.46
N GLY A 294 -0.50 20.86 27.52
CA GLY A 294 -1.68 21.15 28.31
C GLY A 294 -1.97 20.20 29.47
N ILE A 295 -1.19 19.11 29.63
CA ILE A 295 -1.31 18.20 30.77
C ILE A 295 0.04 17.53 31.08
N GLU A 296 0.28 17.20 32.35
CA GLU A 296 1.44 16.46 32.82
C GLU A 296 1.05 15.09 33.41
N ASN A 297 -0.14 14.98 34.00
CA ASN A 297 -0.59 13.78 34.68
C ASN A 297 -1.54 12.98 33.79
N ALA A 298 -0.94 12.10 32.96
CA ALA A 298 -1.68 11.29 32.02
C ALA A 298 -0.93 9.98 31.68
N ASP A 299 -1.69 8.95 31.32
CA ASP A 299 -1.17 7.70 30.77
C ASP A 299 -1.48 7.62 29.27
N PHE A 300 -0.52 7.12 28.49
CA PHE A 300 -0.62 6.99 27.03
C PHE A 300 -0.21 5.58 26.58
N LYS A 301 -1.04 4.99 25.71
CA LYS A 301 -0.76 3.71 25.06
C LYS A 301 -0.97 3.84 23.57
N ALA A 302 0.04 3.59 22.77
CA ALA A 302 -0.10 3.52 21.34
C ALA A 302 -0.69 2.15 20.93
N ILE A 303 -1.65 2.17 20.03
CA ILE A 303 -2.33 0.98 19.49
C ILE A 303 -2.05 0.92 17.99
N ALA A 304 -1.39 -0.16 17.54
CA ALA A 304 -1.17 -0.41 16.13
C ALA A 304 -2.46 -0.88 15.47
N ILE A 305 -2.74 -0.37 14.26
CA ILE A 305 -3.89 -0.76 13.46
C ILE A 305 -3.44 -1.14 12.06
N TYR A 306 -4.00 -2.22 11.53
CA TYR A 306 -3.78 -2.67 10.14
C TYR A 306 -4.84 -3.69 9.74
N SER A 307 -4.90 -4.01 8.44
CA SER A 307 -5.79 -5.07 7.94
C SER A 307 -5.41 -6.42 8.55
N ASP A 308 -6.39 -7.14 9.11
CA ASP A 308 -6.24 -8.36 9.93
C ASP A 308 -5.87 -9.57 9.06
N MET A 309 -4.68 -9.52 8.44
CA MET A 309 -4.14 -10.56 7.57
C MET A 309 -3.33 -11.59 8.39
N GLU A 310 -3.48 -12.86 8.03
CA GLU A 310 -2.70 -13.95 8.63
C GLU A 310 -1.22 -13.82 8.27
N GLU A 311 -0.33 -13.87 9.26
CA GLU A 311 1.12 -13.94 9.04
C GLU A 311 1.49 -15.32 8.47
N THR A 312 2.21 -15.34 7.34
CA THR A 312 2.51 -16.56 6.59
C THR A 312 3.98 -16.94 6.57
N GLY A 313 4.89 -15.99 6.79
CA GLY A 313 6.31 -16.28 6.71
C GLY A 313 7.16 -15.60 7.75
N ASP A 314 8.30 -16.20 7.99
CA ASP A 314 9.29 -15.67 8.92
C ASP A 314 10.71 -15.96 8.44
N PHE A 315 11.65 -15.07 8.78
CA PHE A 315 13.06 -15.22 8.43
C PHE A 315 13.95 -14.79 9.57
N HIS A 316 14.92 -15.62 9.89
CA HIS A 316 15.97 -15.35 10.88
C HIS A 316 17.33 -15.82 10.38
N CYS A 317 18.40 -15.11 10.78
CA CYS A 317 19.76 -15.50 10.47
C CYS A 317 20.72 -15.11 11.61
N SER A 318 22.00 -15.45 11.45
CA SER A 318 23.04 -15.14 12.44
C SER A 318 23.43 -13.66 12.53
N ASN A 319 22.96 -12.80 11.62
CA ASN A 319 23.23 -11.36 11.63
C ASN A 319 22.01 -10.60 12.19
N GLU A 320 22.19 -10.01 13.39
CA GLU A 320 21.11 -9.30 14.09
C GLU A 320 20.61 -8.06 13.37
N LEU A 321 21.46 -7.39 12.58
CA LEU A 321 21.03 -6.22 11.80
C LEU A 321 20.11 -6.62 10.65
N ILE A 322 20.37 -7.78 10.03
CA ILE A 322 19.47 -8.34 9.00
C ILE A 322 18.14 -8.78 9.64
N ASN A 323 18.16 -9.39 10.83
CA ASN A 323 16.93 -9.73 11.54
C ASN A 323 16.08 -8.47 11.83
N LYS A 324 16.73 -7.37 12.24
CA LYS A 324 16.06 -6.07 12.44
C LYS A 324 15.57 -5.44 11.13
N LEU A 325 16.29 -5.60 10.03
CA LEU A 325 15.83 -5.18 8.70
C LEU A 325 14.51 -5.88 8.34
N VAL A 326 14.43 -7.20 8.53
CA VAL A 326 13.20 -7.99 8.31
C VAL A 326 12.06 -7.50 9.21
N GLU A 327 12.35 -7.27 10.50
CA GLU A 327 11.38 -6.72 11.45
C GLU A 327 10.86 -5.34 10.99
N ASN A 328 11.76 -4.45 10.57
CA ASN A 328 11.39 -3.11 10.09
C ASN A 328 10.55 -3.17 8.81
N ALA A 329 10.88 -4.04 7.85
CA ALA A 329 10.10 -4.22 6.64
C ALA A 329 8.68 -4.75 6.94
N ARG A 330 8.56 -5.71 7.87
CA ARG A 330 7.27 -6.23 8.35
C ARG A 330 6.44 -5.13 9.03
N TRP A 331 7.06 -4.28 9.86
CA TRP A 331 6.36 -3.17 10.49
C TRP A 331 5.95 -2.07 9.51
N SER A 332 6.75 -1.84 8.47
CA SER A 332 6.32 -0.94 7.39
C SER A 332 5.16 -1.51 6.59
N GLN A 333 5.10 -2.83 6.38
CA GLN A 333 3.91 -3.46 5.80
C GLN A 333 2.69 -3.28 6.71
N LYS A 334 2.79 -3.60 8.00
CA LYS A 334 1.72 -3.37 9.00
C LYS A 334 1.30 -1.89 9.02
N GLY A 335 2.27 -0.98 8.98
CA GLY A 335 2.03 0.46 9.02
C GLY A 335 1.35 1.05 7.78
N ASN A 336 1.33 0.32 6.66
CA ASN A 336 0.83 0.82 5.39
C ASN A 336 -0.28 -0.03 4.76
N PHE A 337 -0.56 -1.23 5.28
CA PHE A 337 -1.61 -2.08 4.75
C PHE A 337 -2.90 -1.93 5.59
N LEU A 338 -3.56 -0.78 5.41
CA LEU A 338 -4.81 -0.40 6.07
C LEU A 338 -5.91 -0.26 5.01
N ASP A 339 -6.63 -1.35 4.75
CA ASP A 339 -7.68 -1.47 3.72
C ASP A 339 -7.17 -1.35 2.27
N VAL A 340 -6.16 -0.49 2.03
CA VAL A 340 -5.35 -0.38 0.81
C VAL A 340 -3.87 -0.28 1.16
N ALA A 341 -2.97 -0.56 0.21
CA ALA A 341 -1.53 -0.44 0.42
C ALA A 341 -1.08 1.02 0.26
N THR A 342 -1.14 1.81 1.33
CA THR A 342 -0.67 3.20 1.31
C THR A 342 0.85 3.27 1.23
N ASP A 343 1.40 4.32 0.61
CA ASP A 343 2.83 4.59 0.51
C ASP A 343 3.46 4.87 1.88
N CYS A 344 2.83 5.76 2.63
CA CYS A 344 3.25 6.16 3.98
C CYS A 344 2.03 6.38 4.90
N PRO A 345 2.18 6.19 6.23
CA PRO A 345 1.08 6.39 7.17
C PRO A 345 0.95 7.86 7.64
N THR A 346 1.71 8.78 7.05
CA THR A 346 1.82 10.18 7.50
C THR A 346 1.15 11.16 6.54
N ARG A 347 1.89 11.69 5.55
CA ARG A 347 1.53 12.87 4.75
C ARG A 347 0.64 12.58 3.54
N GLU A 348 0.71 11.38 2.96
CA GLU A 348 0.01 11.05 1.72
C GLU A 348 -1.12 10.05 1.94
N LYS A 349 -0.84 8.90 2.56
CA LYS A 349 -1.81 7.82 2.81
C LYS A 349 -2.51 7.37 1.52
N ASN A 350 -1.78 7.39 0.40
CA ASN A 350 -2.26 7.04 -0.93
C ASN A 350 -1.79 5.64 -1.35
N ALA A 351 -2.66 4.89 -2.02
CA ALA A 351 -2.32 3.56 -2.51
C ALA A 351 -1.59 3.65 -3.86
N TRP A 352 -0.30 3.98 -3.81
CA TRP A 352 0.59 4.12 -4.95
C TRP A 352 0.84 2.77 -5.63
N THR A 353 0.66 2.76 -6.95
CA THR A 353 0.71 1.53 -7.75
C THR A 353 2.13 1.00 -7.93
N GLY A 354 3.12 1.88 -8.05
CA GLY A 354 4.54 1.52 -8.14
C GLY A 354 5.01 0.80 -6.90
N ASP A 355 4.73 1.39 -5.73
CA ASP A 355 5.05 0.85 -4.42
C ASP A 355 4.45 -0.53 -4.20
N ALA A 356 3.15 -0.65 -4.47
CA ALA A 356 2.44 -1.92 -4.36
C ALA A 356 3.05 -3.01 -5.28
N ALA A 357 3.43 -2.66 -6.52
CA ALA A 357 3.97 -3.61 -7.48
C ALA A 357 5.35 -4.17 -7.08
N ILE A 358 6.27 -3.29 -6.64
CA ILE A 358 7.63 -3.71 -6.26
C ILE A 358 7.66 -4.51 -4.97
N TYR A 359 6.71 -4.27 -4.06
CA TYR A 359 6.66 -4.93 -2.76
C TYR A 359 5.73 -6.14 -2.71
N CYS A 360 4.86 -6.36 -3.69
CA CYS A 360 3.84 -7.42 -3.70
C CYS A 360 4.41 -8.79 -3.34
N ARG A 361 5.56 -9.17 -3.88
CA ARG A 361 6.21 -10.45 -3.63
C ARG A 361 6.66 -10.58 -2.18
N THR A 362 7.32 -9.57 -1.64
CA THR A 362 7.73 -9.51 -0.24
C THR A 362 6.53 -9.56 0.69
N SER A 363 5.47 -8.78 0.39
CA SER A 363 4.27 -8.75 1.22
C SER A 363 3.60 -10.13 1.32
N ALA A 364 3.60 -10.90 0.23
CA ALA A 364 3.03 -12.24 0.19
C ALA A 364 3.86 -13.27 0.97
N TYR A 365 5.15 -13.05 1.16
CA TYR A 365 5.94 -13.86 2.09
C TYR A 365 5.61 -13.55 3.55
N PHE A 366 5.34 -12.31 3.90
CA PHE A 366 5.06 -11.94 5.29
C PHE A 366 3.63 -12.25 5.72
N MET A 367 2.65 -12.01 4.85
CA MET A 367 1.22 -12.14 5.17
C MET A 367 0.42 -12.68 3.99
N ASN A 368 -0.74 -13.27 4.28
CA ASN A 368 -1.70 -13.65 3.25
C ASN A 368 -2.42 -12.42 2.67
N VAL A 369 -1.84 -11.84 1.64
CA VAL A 369 -2.29 -10.59 1.00
C VAL A 369 -3.25 -10.81 -0.18
N LYS A 370 -3.68 -12.05 -0.43
CA LYS A 370 -4.49 -12.40 -1.61
C LYS A 370 -5.75 -11.54 -1.72
N SER A 371 -6.66 -11.65 -0.76
CA SER A 371 -7.95 -10.93 -0.78
C SER A 371 -7.78 -9.42 -0.63
N PHE A 372 -6.73 -8.97 0.05
CA PHE A 372 -6.36 -7.56 0.18
C PHE A 372 -6.08 -6.93 -1.21
N TYR A 373 -5.20 -7.54 -1.99
CA TYR A 373 -4.91 -7.07 -3.34
C TYR A 373 -6.03 -7.33 -4.34
N GLU A 374 -6.78 -8.44 -4.23
CA GLU A 374 -7.92 -8.70 -5.10
C GLU A 374 -9.01 -7.61 -5.01
N LYS A 375 -9.28 -7.11 -3.79
CA LYS A 375 -10.17 -5.95 -3.59
C LYS A 375 -9.63 -4.71 -4.30
N TRP A 376 -8.37 -4.37 -4.10
CA TRP A 376 -7.71 -3.19 -4.66
C TRP A 376 -7.60 -3.23 -6.19
N LEU A 377 -7.27 -4.39 -6.77
CA LEU A 377 -7.20 -4.59 -8.22
C LEU A 377 -8.55 -4.39 -8.93
N LYS A 378 -9.68 -4.62 -8.24
CA LYS A 378 -11.00 -4.31 -8.78
C LYS A 378 -11.19 -2.80 -8.97
N ASP A 379 -10.76 -1.99 -7.99
CA ASP A 379 -10.84 -0.53 -8.11
C ASP A 379 -9.95 -0.03 -9.26
N GLN A 380 -8.74 -0.60 -9.41
CA GLN A 380 -7.87 -0.32 -10.55
C GLN A 380 -8.54 -0.62 -11.90
N SER A 381 -9.24 -1.76 -12.00
CA SER A 381 -9.94 -2.16 -13.22
C SER A 381 -11.11 -1.24 -13.56
N ILE A 382 -11.87 -0.83 -12.54
CA ILE A 382 -13.06 0.01 -12.70
C ILE A 382 -12.67 1.45 -13.11
N GLU A 383 -11.57 1.96 -12.55
CA GLU A 383 -11.10 3.31 -12.81
C GLU A 383 -10.18 3.44 -14.04
N GLN A 384 -9.91 2.33 -14.75
CA GLN A 384 -9.09 2.38 -15.96
C GLN A 384 -9.75 3.23 -17.04
N TYR A 385 -9.03 4.23 -17.56
CA TYR A 385 -9.49 5.11 -18.63
C TYR A 385 -9.89 4.35 -19.90
N ALA A 386 -10.74 5.00 -20.73
CA ALA A 386 -11.19 4.42 -21.99
C ALA A 386 -10.04 4.12 -22.96
N SER A 387 -8.98 4.92 -22.93
CA SER A 387 -7.74 4.71 -23.70
C SER A 387 -6.94 3.46 -23.29
N GLY A 388 -7.19 2.90 -22.10
CA GLY A 388 -6.37 1.86 -21.46
C GLY A 388 -5.33 2.40 -20.48
N LYS A 389 -5.15 3.74 -20.42
CA LYS A 389 -4.31 4.40 -19.41
C LYS A 389 -4.75 4.02 -18.00
N LEU A 390 -3.80 4.02 -17.06
CA LEU A 390 -4.05 3.80 -15.64
C LEU A 390 -3.51 4.98 -14.81
N GLY A 391 -4.20 5.27 -13.72
CA GLY A 391 -3.72 6.16 -12.68
C GLY A 391 -2.50 5.59 -11.92
N ILE A 392 -1.95 6.40 -11.05
CA ILE A 392 -0.80 6.04 -10.19
C ILE A 392 -1.21 5.70 -8.76
N THR A 393 -2.45 5.96 -8.39
CA THR A 393 -3.05 5.59 -7.09
C THR A 393 -4.46 5.04 -7.30
N PHE A 394 -4.86 4.04 -6.52
CA PHE A 394 -6.22 3.48 -6.56
C PHE A 394 -6.72 3.11 -5.14
N PRO A 395 -7.99 3.42 -4.78
CA PRO A 395 -8.90 4.28 -5.53
C PRO A 395 -8.28 5.63 -5.80
N SER A 396 -8.61 6.24 -6.96
CA SER A 396 -8.04 7.54 -7.31
C SER A 396 -8.64 8.61 -6.41
N THR A 397 -7.75 9.31 -5.72
CA THR A 397 -8.09 10.48 -4.90
C THR A 397 -7.99 11.77 -5.71
N SER A 398 -7.64 11.68 -6.99
CA SER A 398 -7.62 12.86 -7.86
C SER A 398 -9.05 13.22 -8.29
N SER A 399 -9.36 14.52 -8.28
CA SER A 399 -10.62 15.12 -8.80
C SER A 399 -10.89 14.81 -10.27
N VAL A 400 -10.02 14.06 -10.92
CA VAL A 400 -10.07 13.69 -12.34
C VAL A 400 -11.30 12.86 -12.70
N HIS A 401 -11.88 12.14 -11.75
CA HIS A 401 -13.10 11.35 -11.97
C HIS A 401 -14.38 12.15 -11.78
N ASN A 402 -14.31 13.40 -11.31
CA ASN A 402 -15.43 14.34 -11.30
C ASN A 402 -15.38 15.22 -12.54
N PRO A 403 -16.21 14.97 -13.59
CA PRO A 403 -16.18 15.75 -14.83
C PRO A 403 -16.45 17.25 -14.64
N GLU A 404 -17.20 17.64 -13.61
CA GLU A 404 -17.51 19.04 -13.32
C GLU A 404 -16.32 19.76 -12.66
N GLU A 405 -15.64 19.12 -11.71
CA GLU A 405 -14.42 19.66 -11.11
C GLU A 405 -13.26 19.69 -12.11
N LEU A 406 -13.12 18.68 -12.94
CA LEU A 406 -12.14 18.67 -14.02
C LEU A 406 -12.35 19.87 -14.97
N LEU A 407 -13.61 20.18 -15.31
CA LEU A 407 -13.97 21.36 -16.10
C LEU A 407 -13.62 22.66 -15.38
N GLU A 408 -13.78 22.73 -14.06
CA GLU A 408 -13.44 23.91 -13.27
C GLU A 408 -11.92 24.08 -13.11
N VAL A 409 -11.19 23.00 -12.83
CA VAL A 409 -9.72 22.99 -12.81
C VAL A 409 -9.17 23.40 -14.17
N ARG A 410 -9.72 22.92 -15.29
CA ARG A 410 -9.33 23.34 -16.64
C ARG A 410 -9.58 24.84 -16.91
N LYS A 411 -10.59 25.42 -16.30
CA LYS A 411 -10.89 26.86 -16.44
C LYS A 411 -10.01 27.74 -15.55
N THR A 412 -9.79 27.30 -14.31
CA THR A 412 -9.11 28.09 -13.26
C THR A 412 -7.60 27.86 -13.23
N ARG A 413 -7.15 26.67 -13.60
CA ARG A 413 -5.74 26.23 -13.62
C ARG A 413 -5.44 25.46 -14.91
N PRO A 414 -5.48 26.13 -16.09
CA PRO A 414 -5.20 25.47 -17.38
C PRO A 414 -3.79 24.91 -17.50
N ASP A 415 -2.88 25.34 -16.63
CA ASP A 415 -1.52 24.85 -16.47
C ASP A 415 -1.43 23.51 -15.70
N MET A 416 -2.39 23.23 -14.82
CA MET A 416 -2.51 21.94 -14.12
C MET A 416 -3.40 20.94 -14.89
N ALA A 417 -4.29 21.43 -15.74
CA ALA A 417 -5.06 20.61 -16.66
C ALA A 417 -4.19 20.11 -17.84
N LEU A 418 -2.99 19.65 -17.55
CA LEU A 418 -2.17 18.91 -18.49
C LEU A 418 -2.76 17.49 -18.61
N ALA A 419 -3.94 17.44 -19.24
CA ALA A 419 -4.36 16.19 -19.83
C ALA A 419 -3.21 15.73 -20.74
N GLY A 420 -2.79 14.47 -20.60
CA GLY A 420 -1.91 13.86 -21.58
C GLY A 420 -2.48 14.04 -22.98
N PRO A 421 -1.77 13.69 -24.04
CA PRO A 421 -2.23 13.87 -25.43
C PRO A 421 -3.62 13.30 -25.72
N THR A 422 -4.06 12.31 -24.92
CA THR A 422 -5.42 11.74 -25.00
C THR A 422 -6.50 12.62 -24.38
N GLY A 423 -6.16 13.71 -23.66
CA GLY A 423 -7.13 14.54 -22.94
C GLY A 423 -7.66 13.92 -21.65
N GLU A 424 -7.17 12.74 -21.23
CA GLU A 424 -7.56 12.01 -20.04
C GLU A 424 -6.48 12.08 -18.97
N GLY A 425 -6.87 12.33 -17.72
CA GLY A 425 -6.02 12.26 -16.52
C GLY A 425 -4.89 13.31 -16.44
N ASN A 426 -3.98 13.13 -15.52
CA ASN A 426 -2.85 14.02 -15.25
C ASN A 426 -1.54 13.52 -15.90
N ILE A 427 -0.55 14.42 -16.04
CA ILE A 427 0.83 14.01 -16.37
C ILE A 427 1.34 13.13 -15.24
N GLY A 428 1.96 12.00 -15.59
CA GLY A 428 2.48 11.00 -14.65
C GLY A 428 1.57 9.80 -14.48
N GLU A 429 0.29 9.91 -14.80
CA GLU A 429 -0.64 8.75 -14.75
C GLU A 429 -0.42 7.74 -15.88
N ASP A 430 0.50 7.99 -16.80
CA ASP A 430 0.92 7.07 -17.87
C ASP A 430 2.34 6.52 -17.65
N SER A 431 2.86 6.63 -16.41
CA SER A 431 4.20 6.19 -16.06
C SER A 431 4.32 4.67 -16.07
N THR A 432 5.25 4.15 -16.88
CA THR A 432 5.72 2.76 -16.75
C THR A 432 6.39 2.55 -15.39
N GLY A 433 6.37 1.31 -14.89
CA GLY A 433 6.77 0.98 -13.52
C GLY A 433 5.63 1.15 -12.51
N TRP A 434 4.73 2.11 -12.72
CA TRP A 434 3.53 2.36 -11.90
C TRP A 434 2.29 1.69 -12.49
N GLY A 435 1.88 2.04 -13.71
CA GLY A 435 0.74 1.41 -14.40
C GLY A 435 0.96 -0.10 -14.65
N ASP A 436 2.20 -0.55 -14.72
CA ASP A 436 2.57 -1.97 -14.84
C ASP A 436 2.10 -2.82 -13.66
N SER A 437 1.69 -2.21 -12.53
CA SER A 437 1.04 -2.89 -11.39
C SER A 437 -0.12 -3.79 -11.82
N SER A 438 -0.87 -3.39 -12.87
CA SER A 438 -1.99 -4.15 -13.44
C SER A 438 -1.59 -5.50 -14.05
N VAL A 439 -0.32 -5.67 -14.35
CA VAL A 439 0.26 -6.89 -14.92
C VAL A 439 1.13 -7.61 -13.89
N VAL A 440 1.97 -6.85 -13.17
CA VAL A 440 2.95 -7.39 -12.20
C VAL A 440 2.25 -8.05 -11.02
N ILE A 441 1.32 -7.33 -10.36
CA ILE A 441 0.67 -7.83 -9.14
C ILE A 441 -0.13 -9.11 -9.40
N PRO A 442 -1.01 -9.21 -10.42
CA PRO A 442 -1.74 -10.44 -10.70
C PRO A 442 -0.81 -11.63 -10.97
N CYS A 443 0.30 -11.42 -11.70
CA CYS A 443 1.27 -12.47 -11.96
C CYS A 443 1.97 -12.95 -10.69
N GLN A 444 2.39 -12.02 -9.82
CA GLN A 444 3.01 -12.33 -8.53
C GLN A 444 2.05 -13.10 -7.61
N LEU A 445 0.81 -12.62 -7.48
CA LEU A 445 -0.21 -13.29 -6.67
C LEU A 445 -0.52 -14.70 -7.21
N TYR A 446 -0.62 -14.86 -8.53
CA TYR A 446 -0.82 -16.18 -9.13
C TYR A 446 0.36 -17.12 -8.81
N GLN A 447 1.60 -16.65 -8.89
CA GLN A 447 2.76 -17.47 -8.54
C GLN A 447 2.76 -17.86 -7.06
N MET A 448 2.34 -16.95 -6.17
CA MET A 448 2.31 -17.20 -4.72
C MET A 448 1.16 -18.11 -4.28
N TYR A 449 -0.04 -17.94 -4.88
CA TYR A 449 -1.26 -18.61 -4.41
C TYR A 449 -1.83 -19.66 -5.36
N GLY A 450 -1.42 -19.70 -6.64
CA GLY A 450 -1.87 -20.68 -7.63
C GLY A 450 -3.30 -20.51 -8.14
N ASP A 451 -3.98 -19.42 -7.75
CA ASP A 451 -5.36 -19.19 -8.16
C ASP A 451 -5.45 -18.47 -9.52
N GLN A 452 -5.84 -19.23 -10.55
CA GLN A 452 -5.96 -18.73 -11.91
C GLN A 452 -7.01 -17.61 -12.06
N LYS A 453 -8.00 -17.53 -11.16
CA LYS A 453 -9.04 -16.49 -11.21
C LYS A 453 -8.45 -15.09 -11.05
N ILE A 454 -7.34 -14.95 -10.34
CA ILE A 454 -6.61 -13.68 -10.22
C ILE A 454 -6.23 -13.16 -11.61
N LEU A 455 -5.69 -14.03 -12.47
CA LEU A 455 -5.32 -13.67 -13.84
C LEU A 455 -6.56 -13.42 -14.71
N GLU A 456 -7.58 -14.27 -14.61
CA GLU A 456 -8.84 -14.13 -15.34
C GLU A 456 -9.49 -12.77 -15.09
N ASN A 457 -9.59 -12.37 -13.82
CA ASN A 457 -10.20 -11.12 -13.40
C ASN A 457 -9.44 -9.87 -13.88
N GLN A 458 -8.11 -9.96 -14.01
CA GLN A 458 -7.25 -8.80 -14.33
C GLN A 458 -6.80 -8.76 -15.79
N TYR A 459 -7.04 -9.82 -16.57
CA TYR A 459 -6.49 -9.95 -17.92
C TYR A 459 -6.80 -8.76 -18.84
N GLU A 460 -8.04 -8.32 -18.89
CA GLU A 460 -8.47 -7.22 -19.76
C GLU A 460 -7.87 -5.87 -19.34
N THR A 461 -7.76 -5.63 -18.03
CA THR A 461 -7.09 -4.43 -17.49
C THR A 461 -5.62 -4.41 -17.87
N ALA A 462 -4.92 -5.52 -17.64
CA ALA A 462 -3.52 -5.71 -18.01
C ALA A 462 -3.29 -5.53 -19.52
N LYS A 463 -4.15 -6.16 -20.34
CA LYS A 463 -4.08 -6.06 -21.80
C LYS A 463 -4.23 -4.63 -22.28
N ARG A 464 -5.24 -3.93 -21.80
CA ARG A 464 -5.49 -2.53 -22.18
C ARG A 464 -4.35 -1.60 -21.76
N TRP A 465 -3.71 -1.83 -20.62
CA TRP A 465 -2.52 -1.08 -20.20
C TRP A 465 -1.33 -1.31 -21.12
N VAL A 466 -1.03 -2.56 -21.45
CA VAL A 466 0.10 -2.89 -22.34
C VAL A 466 -0.16 -2.35 -23.75
N ASP A 467 -1.38 -2.49 -24.29
CA ASP A 467 -1.77 -1.94 -25.58
C ASP A 467 -1.66 -0.41 -25.59
N PHE A 468 -2.05 0.27 -24.51
CA PHE A 468 -1.85 1.70 -24.33
C PHE A 468 -0.36 2.08 -24.37
N SER A 469 0.50 1.42 -23.60
CA SER A 469 1.95 1.66 -23.59
C SER A 469 2.57 1.47 -24.98
N LEU A 470 2.22 0.39 -25.68
CA LEU A 470 2.65 0.15 -27.06
C LEU A 470 2.12 1.21 -28.05
N SER A 471 0.94 1.80 -27.79
CA SER A 471 0.41 2.88 -28.61
C SER A 471 1.18 4.19 -28.41
N CYS A 472 1.61 4.49 -27.17
CA CYS A 472 2.39 5.67 -26.84
C CYS A 472 3.79 5.66 -27.51
N MET A 473 4.38 4.49 -27.71
CA MET A 473 5.68 4.36 -28.38
C MET A 473 5.66 4.76 -29.86
N LYS A 474 4.46 4.89 -30.47
CA LYS A 474 4.30 5.39 -31.85
C LYS A 474 4.36 6.92 -31.95
N GLU A 475 4.36 7.61 -30.83
CA GLU A 475 4.53 9.06 -30.78
C GLU A 475 6.00 9.41 -30.98
N GLU A 476 6.27 10.49 -31.74
CA GLU A 476 7.65 10.93 -31.97
C GLU A 476 8.08 11.94 -30.89
N ASN A 477 9.25 11.72 -30.29
CA ASN A 477 9.88 12.72 -29.43
C ASN A 477 10.79 13.64 -30.26
N PRO A 478 10.46 14.95 -30.36
CA PRO A 478 11.26 15.89 -31.15
C PRO A 478 12.72 16.01 -30.72
N LEU A 479 13.03 15.73 -29.44
CA LEU A 479 14.39 15.79 -28.89
C LEU A 479 15.29 14.65 -29.36
N TYR A 480 14.70 13.54 -29.80
CA TYR A 480 15.43 12.33 -30.21
C TYR A 480 15.37 12.05 -31.70
N LYS A 481 14.84 12.98 -32.54
CA LYS A 481 14.71 12.79 -34.00
C LYS A 481 16.00 12.43 -34.74
N ASP A 482 17.14 12.86 -34.21
CA ASP A 482 18.46 12.58 -34.76
C ASP A 482 19.04 11.24 -34.28
N ARG A 483 18.34 10.53 -33.43
CA ARG A 483 18.79 9.23 -32.92
C ARG A 483 18.63 8.13 -33.96
N GLU A 484 19.50 7.16 -33.88
CA GLU A 484 19.61 6.06 -34.87
C GLU A 484 18.30 5.27 -35.03
N TRP A 485 17.54 5.05 -33.94
CA TRP A 485 16.25 4.36 -34.00
C TRP A 485 15.20 5.07 -34.86
N TYR A 486 15.16 6.41 -34.88
CA TYR A 486 14.29 7.17 -35.79
C TYR A 486 14.80 7.12 -37.24
N GLN A 487 16.11 7.23 -37.44
CA GLN A 487 16.71 7.16 -38.77
C GLN A 487 16.49 5.80 -39.43
N ASN A 488 16.45 4.73 -38.66
CA ASN A 488 16.20 3.36 -39.12
C ASN A 488 14.70 3.02 -39.25
N GLY A 489 13.79 3.92 -38.87
CA GLY A 489 12.34 3.67 -38.89
C GLY A 489 11.86 2.71 -37.78
N GLU A 490 12.61 2.61 -36.69
CA GLU A 490 12.36 1.75 -35.53
C GLU A 490 12.02 2.57 -34.27
N GLY A 491 11.57 3.82 -34.47
CA GLY A 491 11.20 4.73 -33.36
C GLY A 491 10.09 4.18 -32.46
N ASP A 492 9.17 3.39 -33.00
CA ASP A 492 8.09 2.73 -32.26
C ASP A 492 8.53 1.51 -31.44
N LEU A 493 9.84 1.21 -31.38
CA LEU A 493 10.43 0.16 -30.57
C LEU A 493 11.21 0.70 -29.34
N ILE A 494 11.32 2.04 -29.21
CA ILE A 494 11.94 2.71 -28.08
C ILE A 494 10.93 3.67 -27.48
N TYR A 495 10.62 3.51 -26.19
CA TYR A 495 9.66 4.37 -25.49
C TYR A 495 10.37 5.60 -24.93
N ASP A 496 10.52 6.63 -25.74
CA ASP A 496 11.26 7.86 -25.43
C ASP A 496 10.36 9.10 -25.22
N THR A 497 9.05 8.89 -25.14
CA THR A 497 8.04 9.93 -24.92
C THR A 497 7.44 9.85 -23.53
N ARG A 498 6.71 10.90 -23.13
CA ARG A 498 5.91 11.00 -21.92
C ARG A 498 6.72 11.07 -20.62
N PHE A 499 6.00 11.23 -19.51
CA PHE A 499 6.57 11.27 -18.17
C PHE A 499 6.67 9.87 -17.58
N HIS A 500 7.83 9.55 -17.02
CA HIS A 500 8.04 8.34 -16.23
C HIS A 500 8.78 8.69 -14.94
N TYR A 501 8.33 8.17 -13.79
CA TYR A 501 9.04 8.36 -12.51
C TYR A 501 10.45 7.73 -12.55
N GLY A 502 10.59 6.59 -13.22
CA GLY A 502 11.86 5.86 -13.31
C GLY A 502 12.28 5.28 -11.95
N GLU A 503 13.56 5.37 -11.64
CA GLU A 503 14.11 4.96 -10.34
C GLU A 503 13.83 6.04 -9.28
N TRP A 504 12.61 6.01 -8.70
CA TRP A 504 12.27 6.93 -7.62
C TRP A 504 13.20 6.73 -6.42
N ASN A 505 13.65 7.83 -5.81
CA ASN A 505 14.61 7.84 -4.72
C ASN A 505 15.96 7.15 -5.01
N GLU A 506 16.39 7.11 -6.28
CA GLU A 506 17.75 6.70 -6.62
C GLU A 506 18.77 7.66 -5.95
N PRO A 507 19.81 7.16 -5.25
CA PRO A 507 20.75 7.98 -4.50
C PRO A 507 21.80 8.66 -5.41
N LEU A 508 21.33 9.28 -6.49
CA LEU A 508 22.14 10.06 -7.43
C LEU A 508 21.95 11.56 -7.20
N PRO A 509 22.99 12.37 -7.42
CA PRO A 509 22.81 13.82 -7.43
C PRO A 509 21.83 14.22 -8.54
N PRO A 510 20.93 15.19 -8.31
CA PRO A 510 20.05 15.68 -9.34
C PRO A 510 20.85 16.21 -10.54
N SER A 511 20.32 16.06 -11.75
CA SER A 511 20.98 16.52 -12.97
C SER A 511 21.22 18.03 -12.91
N LYS A 512 22.22 18.50 -13.64
CA LYS A 512 22.57 19.93 -13.70
C LYS A 512 21.38 20.78 -14.15
N GLU A 513 20.60 20.29 -15.10
CA GLU A 513 19.40 20.94 -15.64
C GLU A 513 18.32 21.08 -14.55
N VAL A 514 18.13 20.06 -13.71
CA VAL A 514 17.19 20.09 -12.58
C VAL A 514 17.67 21.08 -11.51
N ILE A 515 18.97 21.09 -11.20
CA ILE A 515 19.54 22.07 -10.26
C ILE A 515 19.32 23.50 -10.78
N GLU A 516 19.59 23.76 -12.07
CA GLU A 516 19.41 25.07 -12.69
C GLU A 516 17.93 25.48 -12.72
N LEU A 517 17.01 24.54 -12.97
CA LEU A 517 15.58 24.77 -12.95
C LEU A 517 15.11 25.32 -11.60
N PHE A 518 15.44 24.64 -10.52
CA PHE A 518 15.07 25.08 -9.16
C PHE A 518 15.82 26.33 -8.72
N ALA A 519 17.10 26.49 -9.06
CA ALA A 519 17.88 27.70 -8.77
C ALA A 519 17.31 28.95 -9.46
N SER A 520 16.65 28.79 -10.61
CA SER A 520 15.96 29.88 -11.33
C SER A 520 14.54 30.19 -10.84
N GLY A 521 14.10 29.53 -9.76
CA GLY A 521 12.77 29.70 -9.18
C GLY A 521 11.69 28.84 -9.86
N GLY A 522 12.08 27.76 -10.52
CA GLY A 522 11.18 26.77 -11.10
C GLY A 522 10.29 26.12 -10.06
N LYS A 523 9.06 25.83 -10.43
CA LYS A 523 8.05 25.17 -9.59
C LYS A 523 8.06 23.66 -9.83
N PRO A 524 7.45 22.87 -8.94
CA PRO A 524 7.29 21.43 -9.14
C PRO A 524 6.70 21.03 -10.51
N GLU A 525 5.75 21.81 -11.01
CA GLU A 525 5.13 21.59 -12.31
C GLU A 525 6.13 21.76 -13.47
N ASP A 526 7.10 22.67 -13.35
CA ASP A 526 8.15 22.87 -14.35
C ASP A 526 9.11 21.69 -14.37
N PHE A 527 9.38 21.06 -13.20
CA PHE A 527 10.13 19.83 -13.09
C PHE A 527 9.42 18.66 -13.82
N VAL A 528 8.12 18.47 -13.57
CA VAL A 528 7.33 17.43 -14.25
C VAL A 528 7.35 17.63 -15.77
N ARG A 529 7.18 18.88 -16.24
CA ARG A 529 7.27 19.22 -17.67
C ARG A 529 8.66 18.95 -18.25
N HIS A 530 9.70 19.26 -17.49
CA HIS A 530 11.07 19.01 -17.90
C HIS A 530 11.29 17.50 -18.07
N MET A 531 10.92 16.71 -17.07
CA MET A 531 11.05 15.26 -17.11
C MET A 531 10.26 14.64 -18.27
N ALA A 532 9.03 15.11 -18.51
CA ALA A 532 8.21 14.62 -19.62
C ALA A 532 8.82 14.86 -21.02
N ARG A 533 9.64 15.91 -21.17
CA ARG A 533 10.34 16.18 -22.45
C ARG A 533 11.39 15.14 -22.79
N TYR A 534 12.12 14.68 -21.78
CA TYR A 534 13.26 13.78 -21.99
C TYR A 534 12.84 12.32 -22.01
N GLY A 535 11.63 12.01 -21.52
CA GLY A 535 11.21 10.63 -21.30
C GLY A 535 12.22 9.89 -20.41
N LYS A 536 12.17 8.60 -20.42
CA LYS A 536 13.19 7.72 -19.84
C LYS A 536 13.30 6.47 -20.71
N PRO A 537 13.94 6.59 -21.89
CA PRO A 537 13.88 5.53 -22.92
C PRO A 537 14.39 4.18 -22.41
N GLU A 538 15.43 4.16 -21.58
CA GLU A 538 15.94 2.93 -20.97
C GLU A 538 14.86 2.29 -20.08
N THR A 539 14.39 3.00 -19.06
CA THR A 539 13.43 2.49 -18.08
C THR A 539 12.10 2.13 -18.73
N ALA A 540 11.56 3.04 -19.54
CA ALA A 540 10.22 2.88 -20.12
C ALA A 540 10.18 1.71 -21.12
N THR A 541 11.20 1.54 -21.96
CA THR A 541 11.29 0.42 -22.89
C THR A 541 11.45 -0.92 -22.16
N ALA A 542 12.29 -0.97 -21.11
CA ALA A 542 12.50 -2.18 -20.32
C ALA A 542 11.22 -2.60 -19.57
N CYS A 543 10.52 -1.68 -18.92
CA CYS A 543 9.26 -1.95 -18.24
C CYS A 543 8.16 -2.40 -19.21
N THR A 544 8.02 -1.73 -20.37
CA THR A 544 7.04 -2.14 -21.40
C THR A 544 7.31 -3.54 -21.93
N LYS A 545 8.59 -3.90 -22.17
CA LYS A 545 8.97 -5.26 -22.58
C LYS A 545 8.61 -6.27 -21.51
N TYR A 546 8.94 -5.98 -20.25
CA TYR A 546 8.62 -6.87 -19.13
C TYR A 546 7.10 -7.07 -19.00
N SER A 547 6.30 -6.00 -19.14
CA SER A 547 4.84 -6.11 -19.17
C SER A 547 4.31 -6.94 -20.34
N CYS A 548 4.95 -6.87 -21.54
CA CYS A 548 4.62 -7.77 -22.64
C CYS A 548 4.90 -9.24 -22.30
N ASP A 549 6.03 -9.55 -21.66
CA ASP A 549 6.36 -10.92 -21.24
C ASP A 549 5.34 -11.45 -20.23
N LEU A 550 5.01 -10.66 -19.21
CA LEU A 550 4.04 -11.04 -18.19
C LEU A 550 2.63 -11.22 -18.77
N LEU A 551 2.21 -10.35 -19.69
CA LEU A 551 0.91 -10.48 -20.35
C LEU A 551 0.88 -11.71 -21.27
N ALA A 552 1.98 -12.02 -21.97
CA ALA A 552 2.11 -13.26 -22.73
C ALA A 552 2.04 -14.49 -21.82
N TYR A 553 2.61 -14.41 -20.62
CA TYR A 553 2.50 -15.46 -19.60
C TYR A 553 1.05 -15.62 -19.12
N MET A 554 0.35 -14.52 -18.80
CA MET A 554 -1.07 -14.55 -18.45
C MET A 554 -1.90 -15.20 -19.58
N ALA A 555 -1.66 -14.79 -20.83
CA ALA A 555 -2.33 -15.34 -22.02
C ALA A 555 -2.08 -16.85 -22.19
N ASP A 556 -0.85 -17.32 -21.91
CA ASP A 556 -0.48 -18.74 -21.97
C ASP A 556 -1.26 -19.56 -20.93
N VAL A 557 -1.30 -19.10 -19.67
CA VAL A 557 -2.05 -19.74 -18.58
C VAL A 557 -3.56 -19.79 -18.89
N LEU A 558 -4.09 -18.71 -19.49
CA LEU A 558 -5.53 -18.59 -19.83
C LEU A 558 -5.89 -19.21 -21.20
N GLY A 559 -4.94 -19.81 -21.92
CA GLY A 559 -5.19 -20.45 -23.22
C GLY A 559 -5.45 -19.47 -24.36
N LYS A 560 -5.09 -18.19 -24.23
CA LYS A 560 -5.29 -17.13 -25.25
C LYS A 560 -4.09 -17.11 -26.22
N THR A 561 -4.06 -18.08 -27.14
CA THR A 561 -2.89 -18.35 -28.00
C THR A 561 -2.49 -17.17 -28.88
N GLU A 562 -3.45 -16.45 -29.48
CA GLU A 562 -3.15 -15.31 -30.39
C GLU A 562 -2.49 -14.16 -29.63
N ASP A 563 -3.03 -13.79 -28.46
CA ASP A 563 -2.45 -12.76 -27.60
C ASP A 563 -1.05 -13.16 -27.10
N ARG A 564 -0.88 -14.44 -26.69
CA ARG A 564 0.43 -14.98 -26.29
C ARG A 564 1.49 -14.76 -27.36
N GLU A 565 1.23 -15.16 -28.60
CA GLU A 565 2.18 -15.02 -29.69
C GLU A 565 2.45 -13.55 -30.03
N PHE A 566 1.40 -12.72 -30.02
CA PHE A 566 1.53 -11.30 -30.28
C PHE A 566 2.45 -10.60 -29.27
N TYR A 567 2.22 -10.80 -27.96
CA TYR A 567 3.01 -10.12 -26.92
C TYR A 567 4.41 -10.69 -26.78
N ARG A 568 4.63 -11.99 -27.03
CA ARG A 568 5.99 -12.58 -27.16
C ARG A 568 6.77 -11.96 -28.30
N GLU A 569 6.11 -11.74 -29.45
CA GLU A 569 6.76 -11.08 -30.58
C GLU A 569 7.10 -9.62 -30.25
N LYS A 570 6.19 -8.88 -29.62
CA LYS A 570 6.46 -7.50 -29.18
C LYS A 570 7.63 -7.45 -28.19
N ALA A 571 7.62 -8.27 -27.17
CA ALA A 571 8.73 -8.36 -26.21
C ALA A 571 10.09 -8.61 -26.90
N ARG A 572 10.12 -9.49 -27.90
CA ARG A 572 11.33 -9.78 -28.67
C ARG A 572 11.81 -8.60 -29.52
N GLN A 573 10.88 -7.85 -30.14
CA GLN A 573 11.20 -6.65 -30.91
C GLN A 573 11.76 -5.54 -29.98
N LEU A 574 11.15 -5.32 -28.82
CA LEU A 574 11.62 -4.35 -27.84
C LEU A 574 13.00 -4.71 -27.27
N LYS A 575 13.24 -5.98 -26.94
CA LYS A 575 14.57 -6.48 -26.54
C LYS A 575 15.62 -6.21 -27.62
N TYR A 576 15.31 -6.51 -28.89
CA TYR A 576 16.21 -6.26 -30.00
C TYR A 576 16.57 -4.77 -30.13
N ALA A 577 15.56 -3.88 -30.09
CA ALA A 577 15.81 -2.44 -30.22
C ALA A 577 16.60 -1.89 -29.02
N TYR A 578 16.26 -2.32 -27.80
CA TYR A 578 16.99 -1.93 -26.59
C TYR A 578 18.46 -2.37 -26.65
N ASP A 579 18.73 -3.65 -26.96
CA ASP A 579 20.09 -4.16 -27.06
C ASP A 579 20.92 -3.44 -28.14
N ARG A 580 20.27 -3.10 -29.26
CA ARG A 580 20.92 -2.44 -30.39
C ARG A 580 21.20 -0.96 -30.13
N TYR A 581 20.26 -0.22 -29.55
CA TYR A 581 20.30 1.24 -29.49
C TYR A 581 20.70 1.81 -28.14
N LEU A 582 20.43 1.06 -27.07
CA LEU A 582 20.67 1.53 -25.71
C LEU A 582 21.86 0.86 -25.03
N ILE A 583 22.41 -0.23 -25.62
CA ILE A 583 23.61 -0.91 -25.12
C ILE A 583 24.73 -0.79 -26.16
N SER A 584 25.82 -0.14 -25.79
CA SER A 584 27.01 -0.02 -26.64
C SER A 584 27.73 -1.36 -26.86
N GLU A 585 28.68 -1.42 -27.81
CA GLU A 585 29.47 -2.61 -28.11
C GLU A 585 30.36 -3.08 -26.92
N ASP A 586 30.71 -2.21 -26.00
CA ASP A 586 31.45 -2.52 -24.78
C ASP A 586 30.54 -2.75 -23.57
N GLY A 587 29.22 -2.89 -23.76
CA GLY A 587 28.25 -3.24 -22.74
C GLY A 587 27.80 -2.08 -21.84
N VAL A 588 28.11 -0.82 -22.20
CA VAL A 588 27.62 0.34 -21.45
C VAL A 588 26.17 0.64 -21.85
N ILE A 589 25.29 0.74 -20.84
CA ILE A 589 23.90 1.15 -21.04
C ILE A 589 23.82 2.70 -21.03
N GLN A 590 22.94 3.27 -21.82
CA GLN A 590 22.90 4.71 -22.11
C GLN A 590 22.91 5.60 -20.86
N GLU A 591 22.25 5.21 -19.78
CA GLU A 591 22.21 5.98 -18.52
C GLU A 591 23.43 5.69 -17.61
N GLY A 592 24.10 4.56 -17.79
CA GLY A 592 25.42 4.25 -17.23
C GLY A 592 25.49 4.07 -15.71
N HIS A 593 24.35 3.86 -15.01
CA HIS A 593 24.36 3.65 -13.56
C HIS A 593 23.76 2.30 -13.15
N GLN A 594 23.98 1.92 -11.90
CA GLN A 594 23.73 0.58 -11.36
C GLN A 594 22.32 0.06 -11.67
N ALA A 595 21.28 0.90 -11.48
CA ALA A 595 19.88 0.53 -11.69
C ALA A 595 19.57 0.11 -13.13
N ALA A 596 20.14 0.79 -14.13
CA ALA A 596 19.93 0.46 -15.54
C ALA A 596 20.46 -0.94 -15.88
N TYR A 597 21.67 -1.29 -15.40
CA TYR A 597 22.24 -2.63 -15.59
C TYR A 597 21.43 -3.72 -14.89
N VAL A 598 21.00 -3.45 -13.65
CA VAL A 598 20.15 -4.37 -12.88
C VAL A 598 18.86 -4.66 -13.63
N ARG A 599 18.16 -3.63 -14.08
CA ARG A 599 16.89 -3.74 -14.80
C ARG A 599 17.05 -4.47 -16.13
N ALA A 600 18.09 -4.12 -16.88
CA ALA A 600 18.37 -4.77 -18.16
C ALA A 600 18.62 -6.29 -18.02
N LEU A 601 19.34 -6.70 -16.99
CA LEU A 601 19.60 -8.11 -16.68
C LEU A 601 18.36 -8.82 -16.13
N ALA A 602 17.60 -8.17 -15.23
CA ALA A 602 16.39 -8.73 -14.63
C ALA A 602 15.28 -8.96 -15.64
N TYR A 603 15.08 -8.04 -16.57
CA TYR A 603 14.02 -8.08 -17.58
C TYR A 603 14.47 -8.70 -18.90
N ASP A 604 15.63 -9.35 -18.92
CA ASP A 604 16.19 -10.03 -20.10
C ASP A 604 16.26 -9.13 -21.36
N MET A 605 16.79 -7.91 -21.19
CA MET A 605 16.95 -6.92 -22.28
C MET A 605 18.24 -7.13 -23.07
N VAL A 606 19.17 -7.90 -22.55
CA VAL A 606 20.55 -8.06 -23.04
C VAL A 606 20.68 -9.33 -23.89
N SER A 607 21.34 -9.22 -25.06
CA SER A 607 21.70 -10.39 -25.86
C SER A 607 22.77 -11.26 -25.16
N GLU A 608 22.81 -12.54 -25.48
CA GLU A 608 23.83 -13.46 -24.94
C GLU A 608 25.26 -12.99 -25.23
N GLU A 609 25.47 -12.33 -26.37
CA GLU A 609 26.76 -11.81 -26.77
C GLU A 609 27.23 -10.64 -25.88
N LYS A 610 26.34 -9.70 -25.57
CA LYS A 610 26.67 -8.52 -24.74
C LYS A 610 26.57 -8.81 -23.23
N ARG A 611 25.89 -9.88 -22.82
CA ARG A 611 25.61 -10.19 -21.41
C ARG A 611 26.87 -10.20 -20.51
N PRO A 612 28.00 -10.85 -20.89
CA PRO A 612 29.22 -10.80 -20.07
C PRO A 612 29.78 -9.39 -19.91
N LEU A 613 29.65 -8.55 -20.96
CA LEU A 613 30.12 -7.17 -20.92
C LEU A 613 29.27 -6.31 -19.99
N VAL A 614 27.94 -6.44 -20.07
CA VAL A 614 26.98 -5.75 -19.21
C VAL A 614 27.20 -6.12 -17.73
N ILE A 615 27.41 -7.41 -17.42
CA ILE A 615 27.77 -7.87 -16.06
C ILE A 615 29.07 -7.25 -15.60
N SER A 616 30.08 -7.16 -16.48
CA SER A 616 31.36 -6.51 -16.15
C SER A 616 31.20 -5.00 -15.86
N GLN A 617 30.30 -4.31 -16.58
CA GLN A 617 30.01 -2.90 -16.30
C GLN A 617 29.26 -2.74 -14.97
N LEU A 618 28.24 -3.59 -14.69
CA LEU A 618 27.55 -3.59 -13.40
C LEU A 618 28.54 -3.75 -12.24
N LYS A 619 29.47 -4.71 -12.35
CA LYS A 619 30.51 -4.91 -11.33
C LYS A 619 31.37 -3.65 -11.12
N LYS A 620 31.77 -2.95 -12.19
CA LYS A 620 32.51 -1.69 -12.09
C LYS A 620 31.72 -0.58 -11.38
N GLU A 621 30.41 -0.47 -11.67
CA GLU A 621 29.56 0.52 -11.00
C GLU A 621 29.40 0.21 -9.50
N ILE A 622 29.34 -1.07 -9.10
CA ILE A 622 29.35 -1.49 -7.70
C ILE A 622 30.68 -1.15 -7.04
N GLU A 623 31.82 -1.48 -7.67
CA GLU A 623 33.16 -1.14 -7.17
C GLU A 623 33.36 0.39 -7.04
N LYS A 624 32.89 1.17 -8.01
CA LYS A 624 32.90 2.64 -8.00
C LYS A 624 32.06 3.23 -6.87
N ALA A 625 30.97 2.57 -6.50
CA ALA A 625 30.11 2.94 -5.39
C ALA A 625 30.62 2.41 -4.03
N ASP A 626 31.86 1.90 -3.95
CA ASP A 626 32.44 1.29 -2.75
C ASP A 626 31.51 0.21 -2.12
N HIS A 627 30.97 -0.65 -2.99
CA HIS A 627 30.01 -1.70 -2.65
C HIS A 627 28.72 -1.23 -1.95
N HIS A 628 28.31 0.01 -2.22
CA HIS A 628 26.99 0.51 -1.84
C HIS A 628 25.98 0.26 -2.98
N LEU A 629 24.73 0.17 -2.61
CA LEU A 629 23.67 0.20 -3.61
C LEU A 629 23.54 1.59 -4.25
N ASN A 630 23.08 1.62 -5.48
CA ASN A 630 22.74 2.85 -6.20
C ASN A 630 21.51 2.59 -7.07
N THR A 631 20.43 2.15 -6.43
CA THR A 631 19.12 1.86 -7.03
C THR A 631 18.02 2.63 -6.30
N GLY A 632 17.00 2.98 -7.01
CA GLY A 632 15.76 3.49 -6.45
C GLY A 632 14.71 2.37 -6.29
N PHE A 633 13.43 2.73 -6.26
CA PHE A 633 12.33 1.79 -5.98
C PHE A 633 12.26 0.63 -6.97
N LEU A 634 12.29 0.91 -8.29
CA LEU A 634 12.04 -0.13 -9.30
C LEU A 634 13.07 -1.27 -9.27
N SER A 635 14.33 -0.95 -8.98
CA SER A 635 15.43 -1.93 -9.06
C SER A 635 15.88 -2.45 -7.70
N THR A 636 15.41 -1.89 -6.58
CA THR A 636 15.89 -2.26 -5.24
C THR A 636 15.66 -3.74 -4.90
N GLY A 637 14.48 -4.28 -5.22
CA GLY A 637 14.17 -5.71 -5.01
C GLY A 637 14.85 -6.64 -6.01
N LEU A 638 15.35 -6.12 -7.14
CA LEU A 638 15.98 -6.87 -8.22
C LEU A 638 17.51 -6.99 -8.07
N LEU A 639 18.15 -6.05 -7.36
CA LEU A 639 19.60 -5.91 -7.30
C LEU A 639 20.30 -7.19 -6.84
N LEU A 640 20.01 -7.67 -5.65
CA LEU A 640 20.70 -8.84 -5.07
C LEU A 640 20.38 -10.15 -5.81
N PRO A 641 19.13 -10.44 -6.23
CA PRO A 641 18.80 -11.53 -7.14
C PRO A 641 19.65 -11.52 -8.42
N VAL A 642 19.69 -10.38 -9.13
CA VAL A 642 20.45 -10.23 -10.37
C VAL A 642 21.93 -10.51 -10.16
N LEU A 643 22.52 -10.03 -9.09
CA LEU A 643 23.92 -10.29 -8.77
C LEU A 643 24.19 -11.78 -8.56
N CYS A 644 23.37 -12.46 -7.77
CA CYS A 644 23.53 -13.89 -7.51
C CYS A 644 23.34 -14.73 -8.79
N ASP A 645 22.32 -14.43 -9.60
CA ASP A 645 22.03 -15.16 -10.84
C ASP A 645 23.11 -14.98 -11.92
N ASN A 646 23.91 -13.91 -11.83
CA ASN A 646 25.00 -13.62 -12.75
C ASN A 646 26.40 -13.86 -12.14
N GLY A 647 26.51 -14.62 -11.05
CA GLY A 647 27.78 -15.07 -10.46
C GLY A 647 28.48 -14.03 -9.58
N LEU A 648 27.81 -12.93 -9.22
CA LEU A 648 28.32 -11.86 -8.38
C LEU A 648 27.80 -11.99 -6.93
N LYS A 649 27.84 -13.21 -6.39
CA LYS A 649 27.32 -13.52 -5.04
C LYS A 649 28.03 -12.71 -3.95
N GLU A 650 29.35 -12.56 -4.04
CA GLU A 650 30.12 -11.85 -3.03
C GLU A 650 29.74 -10.36 -2.98
N GLU A 651 29.55 -9.75 -4.16
CA GLU A 651 29.08 -8.38 -4.30
C GLU A 651 27.66 -8.21 -3.71
N ALA A 652 26.79 -9.20 -3.91
CA ALA A 652 25.43 -9.17 -3.36
C ALA A 652 25.45 -9.12 -1.83
N TYR A 653 26.26 -9.95 -1.18
CA TYR A 653 26.37 -9.95 0.29
C TYR A 653 27.09 -8.73 0.83
N GLN A 654 28.12 -8.22 0.14
CA GLN A 654 28.79 -6.96 0.52
C GLN A 654 27.81 -5.78 0.53
N ILE A 655 26.91 -5.70 -0.45
CA ILE A 655 25.88 -4.67 -0.51
C ILE A 655 24.81 -4.89 0.58
N LEU A 656 24.35 -6.14 0.78
CA LEU A 656 23.35 -6.45 1.82
C LEU A 656 23.84 -6.09 3.22
N GLU A 657 25.10 -6.35 3.52
CA GLU A 657 25.72 -6.15 4.83
C GLU A 657 26.30 -4.73 5.01
N GLN A 658 26.04 -3.81 4.09
CA GLN A 658 26.54 -2.42 4.16
C GLN A 658 25.82 -1.65 5.27
N GLU A 659 26.58 -1.14 6.26
CA GLU A 659 26.07 -0.42 7.42
C GLU A 659 26.05 1.10 7.24
N THR A 660 26.61 1.61 6.15
CA THR A 660 26.65 3.03 5.80
C THR A 660 25.69 3.38 4.67
N ALA A 661 25.30 4.64 4.56
CA ALA A 661 24.38 5.11 3.50
C ALA A 661 25.11 5.24 2.14
N PRO A 662 24.43 4.92 1.04
CA PRO A 662 23.11 4.29 0.94
C PRO A 662 23.18 2.77 1.16
N GLY A 663 22.40 2.24 2.07
CA GLY A 663 22.38 0.80 2.40
C GLY A 663 21.22 0.43 3.30
N TRP A 664 20.75 -0.82 3.20
CA TRP A 664 19.59 -1.29 3.97
C TRP A 664 19.85 -1.37 5.49
N LEU A 665 21.08 -1.65 5.91
CA LEU A 665 21.41 -1.74 7.34
C LEU A 665 21.69 -0.38 7.96
N HIS A 666 21.96 0.66 7.17
CA HIS A 666 22.22 2.00 7.69
C HIS A 666 21.07 2.55 8.55
N PRO A 667 19.80 2.56 8.09
CA PRO A 667 18.69 2.99 8.95
C PRO A 667 18.55 2.14 10.23
N VAL A 668 18.87 0.86 10.16
CA VAL A 668 18.84 -0.04 11.32
C VAL A 668 19.89 0.39 12.36
N THR A 669 21.11 0.70 11.94
CA THR A 669 22.18 1.20 12.84
C THR A 669 21.85 2.55 13.45
N MET A 670 21.03 3.36 12.76
CA MET A 670 20.50 4.63 13.26
C MET A 670 19.31 4.48 14.22
N GLY A 671 18.85 3.26 14.46
CA GLY A 671 17.74 2.97 15.38
C GLY A 671 16.34 3.07 14.75
N ALA A 672 16.25 3.00 13.42
CA ALA A 672 14.97 2.87 12.73
C ALA A 672 14.21 1.62 13.20
N THR A 673 12.90 1.75 13.32
CA THR A 673 11.98 0.67 13.73
C THR A 673 10.91 0.39 12.65
N ALA A 674 11.04 1.03 11.50
CA ALA A 674 10.35 0.79 10.24
C ALA A 674 11.30 1.15 9.09
N MET A 675 10.95 0.84 7.85
CA MET A 675 11.75 1.20 6.67
C MET A 675 11.50 2.67 6.32
N PRO A 676 12.54 3.49 6.11
CA PRO A 676 12.35 4.86 5.62
C PRO A 676 12.11 4.88 4.11
N GLU A 677 11.50 5.96 3.63
CA GLU A 677 11.27 6.21 2.21
C GLU A 677 12.58 6.53 1.45
N ASN A 678 13.53 7.18 2.12
CA ASN A 678 14.75 7.70 1.52
C ASN A 678 15.99 7.11 2.19
N TRP A 679 17.03 6.81 1.41
CA TRP A 679 18.29 6.24 1.89
C TRP A 679 19.02 7.08 2.96
N ASN A 680 18.83 8.41 2.92
CA ASN A 680 19.41 9.37 3.85
C ASN A 680 18.37 10.05 4.76
N GLY A 681 17.14 9.51 4.81
CA GLY A 681 16.00 10.14 5.50
C GLY A 681 16.28 10.45 6.95
N LEU A 682 16.80 9.50 7.72
CA LEU A 682 17.12 9.65 9.15
C LEU A 682 18.28 10.64 9.37
N ASP A 683 19.32 10.61 8.55
CA ASP A 683 20.48 11.50 8.65
C ASP A 683 20.11 12.97 8.35
N GLN A 684 19.12 13.20 7.50
CA GLN A 684 18.70 14.52 7.04
C GLN A 684 17.38 14.96 7.66
N PHE A 685 16.73 14.11 8.45
CA PHE A 685 15.38 14.30 8.97
C PHE A 685 14.41 14.67 7.85
N LYS A 686 14.31 13.80 6.86
CA LYS A 686 13.61 14.04 5.60
C LYS A 686 12.75 12.84 5.19
N ASP A 687 11.59 13.10 4.60
CA ASP A 687 10.61 12.13 4.10
C ASP A 687 10.07 11.21 5.21
N SER A 688 9.14 10.30 4.89
CA SER A 688 8.57 9.39 5.88
C SER A 688 9.60 8.36 6.38
N PHE A 689 9.55 8.05 7.67
CA PHE A 689 10.35 6.99 8.28
C PHE A 689 9.59 5.66 8.36
N ASN A 690 8.44 5.58 7.69
CA ASN A 690 7.63 4.37 7.60
C ASN A 690 7.08 4.20 6.18
N HIS A 691 7.88 3.57 5.30
CA HIS A 691 7.56 3.36 3.90
C HIS A 691 8.09 1.98 3.46
N TYR A 692 7.24 1.11 2.91
CA TYR A 692 7.62 -0.29 2.71
C TYR A 692 8.47 -0.59 1.46
N SER A 693 8.51 0.30 0.46
CA SER A 693 9.10 0.01 -0.87
C SER A 693 10.52 -0.51 -0.82
N LEU A 694 11.41 0.11 -0.02
CA LEU A 694 12.80 -0.34 0.12
C LEU A 694 12.92 -1.68 0.85
N GLY A 695 11.88 -2.10 1.58
CA GLY A 695 11.77 -3.42 2.19
C GLY A 695 11.59 -4.57 1.19
N ALA A 696 11.42 -4.28 -0.11
CA ALA A 696 11.35 -5.29 -1.18
C ALA A 696 12.58 -6.22 -1.21
N VAL A 697 13.71 -5.80 -0.65
CA VAL A 697 14.91 -6.64 -0.46
C VAL A 697 14.63 -7.91 0.35
N CYS A 698 13.62 -7.92 1.21
CA CYS A 698 13.31 -9.11 2.03
C CYS A 698 12.89 -10.32 1.19
N GLN A 699 12.37 -10.14 -0.04
CA GLN A 699 12.19 -11.23 -0.98
C GLN A 699 13.49 -12.02 -1.19
N PHE A 700 14.65 -11.36 -1.32
CA PHE A 700 15.95 -12.00 -1.46
C PHE A 700 16.29 -12.91 -0.28
N LEU A 701 15.91 -12.52 0.93
CA LEU A 701 16.18 -13.32 2.14
C LEU A 701 15.41 -14.65 2.11
N PHE A 702 14.16 -14.65 1.67
CA PHE A 702 13.37 -15.88 1.49
C PHE A 702 13.84 -16.71 0.30
N GLU A 703 14.00 -16.07 -0.87
CA GLU A 703 14.21 -16.79 -2.12
C GLU A 703 15.67 -17.20 -2.37
N TYR A 704 16.63 -16.43 -1.84
CA TYR A 704 18.05 -16.72 -2.06
C TYR A 704 18.74 -17.15 -0.77
N VAL A 705 18.64 -16.39 0.32
CA VAL A 705 19.36 -16.76 1.56
C VAL A 705 18.78 -18.04 2.16
N ALA A 706 17.46 -18.14 2.33
CA ALA A 706 16.78 -19.38 2.72
C ALA A 706 16.57 -20.34 1.53
N GLY A 707 16.51 -19.80 0.31
CA GLY A 707 16.42 -20.53 -0.95
C GLY A 707 15.03 -21.05 -1.31
N ILE A 708 13.95 -20.52 -0.69
CA ILE A 708 12.57 -20.97 -0.90
C ILE A 708 11.94 -20.26 -2.09
N ARG A 709 11.78 -20.96 -3.23
CA ARG A 709 11.22 -20.39 -4.48
C ARG A 709 10.14 -21.29 -5.09
N PRO A 710 8.98 -20.76 -5.55
CA PRO A 710 8.01 -21.58 -6.28
C PRO A 710 8.55 -21.94 -7.66
N LEU A 711 8.45 -23.22 -8.04
CA LEU A 711 8.66 -23.71 -9.40
C LEU A 711 7.33 -23.82 -10.16
N LYS A 712 6.23 -24.08 -9.42
CA LYS A 712 4.87 -24.00 -9.93
C LYS A 712 4.03 -23.09 -9.04
N PRO A 713 3.04 -22.41 -9.60
CA PRO A 713 2.15 -21.54 -8.84
C PRO A 713 1.57 -22.21 -7.59
N GLY A 714 1.51 -21.48 -6.48
CA GLY A 714 1.03 -21.94 -5.19
C GLY A 714 1.96 -22.87 -4.43
N PHE A 715 3.24 -22.98 -4.81
CA PHE A 715 4.24 -23.86 -4.16
C PHE A 715 3.89 -25.36 -4.19
N ARG A 716 3.08 -25.81 -5.15
CA ARG A 716 2.84 -27.23 -5.34
C ARG A 716 4.13 -27.99 -5.68
N GLU A 717 4.99 -27.36 -6.48
CA GLU A 717 6.39 -27.71 -6.67
C GLU A 717 7.23 -26.47 -6.38
N PHE A 718 8.26 -26.61 -5.55
CA PHE A 718 9.13 -25.51 -5.17
C PHE A 718 10.59 -25.97 -5.08
N GLU A 719 11.47 -25.01 -5.14
CA GLU A 719 12.91 -25.23 -4.97
C GLU A 719 13.35 -24.78 -3.55
N ILE A 720 14.28 -25.52 -2.99
CA ILE A 720 15.14 -25.04 -1.90
C ILE A 720 16.58 -25.07 -2.40
N ARG A 721 17.11 -23.88 -2.68
CA ARG A 721 18.47 -23.66 -3.17
C ARG A 721 19.09 -22.45 -2.46
N PRO A 722 19.58 -22.58 -1.22
CA PRO A 722 20.20 -21.48 -0.51
C PRO A 722 21.49 -21.02 -1.18
N VAL A 723 21.64 -19.69 -1.32
CA VAL A 723 22.89 -19.04 -1.73
C VAL A 723 23.64 -18.64 -0.48
N ILE A 724 24.50 -19.49 0.03
CA ILE A 724 25.26 -19.28 1.26
C ILE A 724 26.41 -18.30 0.99
N GLY A 725 26.52 -17.23 1.80
CA GLY A 725 27.56 -16.20 1.61
C GLY A 725 27.58 -15.16 2.74
N GLY A 726 28.39 -14.12 2.56
CA GLY A 726 28.57 -13.03 3.51
C GLY A 726 29.11 -13.49 4.87
N SER A 727 28.74 -12.78 5.91
CA SER A 727 29.11 -13.10 7.30
C SER A 727 28.23 -14.19 7.94
N LEU A 728 27.21 -14.69 7.22
CA LEU A 728 26.18 -15.57 7.81
C LEU A 728 26.72 -16.94 8.17
N GLN A 729 26.44 -17.38 9.40
CA GLN A 729 26.77 -18.70 9.91
C GLN A 729 25.57 -19.66 9.83
N TRP A 730 24.36 -19.14 9.81
CA TRP A 730 23.10 -19.88 9.60
C TRP A 730 22.02 -18.92 9.13
N ALA A 731 21.03 -19.47 8.44
CA ALA A 731 19.77 -18.79 8.15
C ALA A 731 18.61 -19.79 8.13
N GLN A 732 17.43 -19.31 8.45
CA GLN A 732 16.17 -20.06 8.42
C GLN A 732 15.07 -19.20 7.83
N GLY A 733 14.39 -19.73 6.81
CA GLY A 733 13.15 -19.20 6.29
C GLY A 733 12.00 -20.17 6.52
N GLU A 734 10.84 -19.65 6.84
CA GLU A 734 9.57 -20.37 6.97
C GLU A 734 8.52 -19.73 6.09
N TYR A 735 7.66 -20.54 5.47
CA TYR A 735 6.55 -20.02 4.68
C TYR A 735 5.36 -20.99 4.74
N GLU A 736 4.17 -20.45 5.08
CA GLU A 736 2.93 -21.20 5.12
C GLU A 736 2.25 -21.14 3.76
N THR A 737 2.00 -22.29 3.15
CA THR A 737 1.30 -22.45 1.87
C THR A 737 -0.04 -23.15 2.08
N GLU A 738 -0.90 -23.20 1.05
CA GLU A 738 -2.13 -24.02 1.11
C GLU A 738 -1.86 -25.51 1.39
N TYR A 739 -0.64 -26.00 1.13
CA TYR A 739 -0.20 -27.38 1.38
C TYR A 739 0.39 -27.58 2.78
N GLY A 740 0.61 -26.50 3.53
CA GLY A 740 1.23 -26.44 4.85
C GLY A 740 2.59 -25.74 4.84
N LYS A 741 3.27 -25.82 5.97
CA LYS A 741 4.49 -25.06 6.25
C LYS A 741 5.74 -25.65 5.58
N ILE A 742 6.44 -24.82 4.81
CA ILE A 742 7.80 -25.04 4.32
C ILE A 742 8.78 -24.49 5.36
N ILE A 743 9.86 -25.21 5.66
CA ILE A 743 10.99 -24.71 6.45
C ILE A 743 12.27 -25.04 5.68
N SER A 744 13.12 -24.04 5.51
CA SER A 744 14.48 -24.17 5.02
C SER A 744 15.44 -23.55 6.02
N ARG A 745 16.29 -24.37 6.64
CA ARG A 745 17.37 -23.92 7.51
C ARG A 745 18.68 -24.53 7.06
N TRP A 746 19.72 -23.72 7.00
CA TRP A 746 21.10 -24.17 6.85
C TRP A 746 21.99 -23.59 7.95
N GLN A 747 23.06 -24.30 8.27
CA GLN A 747 24.03 -23.90 9.31
C GLN A 747 25.41 -24.41 8.92
N LEU A 748 26.44 -23.56 9.12
CA LEU A 748 27.85 -23.94 8.94
C LEU A 748 28.38 -24.65 10.19
N GLU A 749 29.04 -25.80 10.00
CA GLU A 749 29.80 -26.52 11.01
C GLU A 749 31.21 -26.86 10.48
N GLY A 750 32.18 -25.99 10.73
CA GLY A 750 33.49 -26.08 10.07
C GLY A 750 33.37 -25.94 8.56
N ASP A 751 33.86 -26.95 7.82
CA ASP A 751 33.79 -26.96 6.34
C ASP A 751 32.51 -27.60 5.82
N GLN A 752 31.56 -27.94 6.67
CA GLN A 752 30.33 -28.63 6.30
C GLN A 752 29.11 -27.75 6.49
N VAL A 753 28.10 -27.99 5.65
CA VAL A 753 26.78 -27.35 5.75
C VAL A 753 25.75 -28.38 6.21
N ILE A 754 25.02 -28.05 7.28
CA ILE A 754 23.90 -28.84 7.75
C ILE A 754 22.60 -28.17 7.30
N TYR A 755 21.71 -28.95 6.69
CA TYR A 755 20.39 -28.51 6.27
C TYR A 755 19.31 -29.20 7.08
N HIS A 756 18.30 -28.43 7.53
CA HIS A 756 17.06 -28.93 8.09
C HIS A 756 15.91 -28.43 7.21
N ILE A 757 15.24 -29.35 6.53
CA ILE A 757 14.22 -29.04 5.54
C ILE A 757 12.90 -29.68 5.94
N ARG A 758 11.81 -28.91 5.89
CA ARG A 758 10.44 -29.41 6.01
C ARG A 758 9.69 -29.17 4.72
N VAL A 759 9.11 -30.23 4.19
CA VAL A 759 8.28 -30.23 2.98
C VAL A 759 6.85 -30.56 3.37
N PRO A 760 5.83 -29.76 2.97
CA PRO A 760 4.42 -30.06 3.21
C PRO A 760 3.97 -31.37 2.55
N GLY A 761 2.96 -32.03 3.11
CA GLY A 761 2.56 -33.37 2.72
C GLY A 761 2.15 -33.57 1.25
N ALA A 762 1.59 -32.56 0.60
CA ALA A 762 1.11 -32.61 -0.78
C ALA A 762 1.99 -31.85 -1.77
N ALA A 763 3.12 -31.31 -1.34
CA ALA A 763 4.05 -30.56 -2.19
C ALA A 763 5.31 -31.38 -2.53
N VAL A 764 6.02 -30.95 -3.57
CA VAL A 764 7.30 -31.53 -4.01
C VAL A 764 8.39 -30.47 -3.94
N CYS A 765 9.49 -30.80 -3.27
CA CYS A 765 10.65 -29.93 -3.12
C CYS A 765 11.80 -30.42 -4.01
N HIS A 766 12.34 -29.53 -4.83
CA HIS A 766 13.60 -29.70 -5.55
C HIS A 766 14.72 -29.08 -4.70
N LEU A 767 15.45 -29.90 -3.96
CA LEU A 767 16.54 -29.45 -3.08
C LEU A 767 17.86 -29.47 -3.82
N CYS A 768 18.58 -28.33 -3.82
CA CYS A 768 19.94 -28.24 -4.30
C CYS A 768 20.88 -27.86 -3.13
N LEU A 769 21.81 -28.74 -2.83
CA LEU A 769 22.80 -28.58 -1.77
C LEU A 769 24.03 -27.80 -2.25
N ALA A 770 24.85 -27.28 -1.32
CA ALA A 770 26.03 -26.49 -1.62
C ALA A 770 27.12 -27.24 -2.44
N ASP A 771 27.18 -28.57 -2.33
CA ASP A 771 28.07 -29.40 -3.13
C ASP A 771 27.57 -29.70 -4.55
N GLY A 772 26.41 -29.14 -4.94
CA GLY A 772 25.75 -29.38 -6.23
C GLY A 772 24.87 -30.62 -6.26
N THR A 773 24.72 -31.35 -5.15
CA THR A 773 23.83 -32.52 -5.07
C THR A 773 22.37 -32.08 -5.18
N GLU A 774 21.63 -32.65 -6.12
CA GLU A 774 20.19 -32.41 -6.29
C GLU A 774 19.35 -33.58 -5.78
N LYS A 775 18.23 -33.28 -5.13
CA LYS A 775 17.27 -34.27 -4.59
C LYS A 775 15.84 -33.80 -4.82
N ILE A 776 14.94 -34.74 -5.08
CA ILE A 776 13.50 -34.52 -5.11
C ILE A 776 12.93 -35.10 -3.82
N LEU A 777 12.28 -34.27 -3.02
CA LEU A 777 11.72 -34.62 -1.71
C LEU A 777 10.19 -34.49 -1.74
N GLY A 778 9.50 -35.50 -1.23
CA GLY A 778 8.09 -35.41 -0.88
C GLY A 778 7.86 -34.87 0.53
N GLY A 779 6.60 -34.93 1.00
CA GLY A 779 6.26 -34.46 2.33
C GLY A 779 7.06 -35.16 3.45
N GLY A 780 7.64 -34.38 4.37
CA GLY A 780 8.46 -34.90 5.47
C GLY A 780 9.45 -33.87 6.01
N SER A 781 10.21 -34.32 7.02
CA SER A 781 11.33 -33.54 7.56
C SER A 781 12.64 -34.27 7.29
N TYR A 782 13.62 -33.52 6.84
CA TYR A 782 14.89 -34.07 6.35
C TYR A 782 16.07 -33.31 6.96
N THR A 783 17.16 -34.04 7.19
CA THR A 783 18.46 -33.45 7.56
C THR A 783 19.52 -33.96 6.60
N PHE A 784 20.30 -33.04 6.05
CA PHE A 784 21.44 -33.36 5.19
C PHE A 784 22.69 -32.70 5.74
N LYS A 785 23.84 -33.32 5.51
CA LYS A 785 25.15 -32.79 5.85
C LYS A 785 26.07 -33.01 4.66
N VAL A 786 26.63 -31.93 4.13
CA VAL A 786 27.54 -31.93 2.98
C VAL A 786 28.78 -31.10 3.26
#